data_22fa522dfcdb0a89d9c2dff506e38a50
#
_entry.id   22fa522dfcdb0a89d9c2dff506e38a50
#
_cell.length_a   1.000
_cell.length_b   1.000
_cell.length_c   1.000
_cell.angle_alpha   90.00
_cell.angle_beta   90.00
_cell.angle_gamma   90.00
#
_symmetry.space_group_name_H-M   'P 1'
#
loop_
_entity.id
_entity.type
_entity.pdbx_description
1 polymer ?
#
loop_
_entity_poly.entity_id
_entity_poly.type
_entity_poly.pdbx_seq_one_letter_code
_entity_poly.pdbx_strand_id
1 'polypeptide(L)'
;MRKKSFIKKALCVGVSLSLFISCFFVKEAADVKADDYPSEILLGAFWESDEDNTDTLYWSTDGVNFYELAEAYTDATPDSADSSLIANTPYPVSTLHDPSIIYKDGYFWMLSGFATTNSLGRRYVPMIGYSKDLVNWSYPNSGSTMNVGVQGEPIGKELYGTEWDAVAPDFMVDDNGDVWITVCIGYYAQFHANDGNSANDTLQPYLIKATGLQAPENGDKGTPPVVTYSDAVPIVLPSYNSDVNINNRIDSSLYKEGGYYYLLVKKDGVTIEIWRTKNLSLESCQNPDSWELVTDDAVTGYEGPCLTKYRGQYYLYTDKLADYPPENADGKRGVHVSVASTATTGKLDEYTGWLEKNQHKIIGWAADGSQKDCRHGTVITVTDKNAIKTIWDLRAKTIYNNKSDNPTQSVGQGWYQKESFLGPNYGSKYIKYWYENDVRQGLVNRGKEIYDPDSNGWYWLDSNNKGAMASSKDVYLPIDKVAYNADADAYGMDPDKWKWVRYDMYGKMIHGEDHRHIEGTSADAPWGYWYFDNTTGAMKHGLTEISNGNGGTKKVYYDDTTGLMLYGEHVINDRLYYFDIYDGTAIDGWYKIDGVMYWYENGERQGYHVNDTSYRGKEIYDPLTNAWYWLDSVQKGTFATSKDVYLPTNTAEYIKDEAAYGMDPSKWKWVRYDDYGHMIKGWNTNANGTYYFDLITGAMAKGNVTIDGVTYHFDETSGVLQ
;
A
#
# COMPACT_ATOMS: atom_id res chain seq x y z
N MET A 1 20.37 -33.06 -34.87
CA MET A 1 20.90 -31.82 -35.41
C MET A 1 20.26 -30.65 -34.71
N ARG A 2 21.06 -29.76 -34.21
CA ARG A 2 20.73 -28.76 -33.16
C ARG A 2 19.78 -27.67 -33.68
N LYS A 3 18.70 -27.38 -32.94
CA LYS A 3 17.95 -26.14 -33.10
C LYS A 3 18.45 -25.13 -32.06
N LYS A 4 18.91 -23.99 -32.54
CA LYS A 4 19.34 -22.84 -31.74
C LYS A 4 18.11 -22.00 -31.38
N SER A 5 17.95 -21.73 -30.09
CA SER A 5 17.03 -20.75 -29.53
C SER A 5 17.62 -19.35 -29.71
N PHE A 6 16.84 -18.42 -30.23
CA PHE A 6 17.16 -16.98 -30.25
C PHE A 6 16.34 -16.29 -29.18
N ILE A 7 17.02 -15.79 -28.16
CA ILE A 7 16.45 -14.85 -27.17
C ILE A 7 16.62 -13.45 -27.74
N LYS A 8 15.53 -12.75 -28.02
CA LYS A 8 15.53 -11.31 -28.27
C LYS A 8 15.28 -10.56 -26.97
N LYS A 9 16.28 -9.80 -26.55
CA LYS A 9 16.14 -8.74 -25.53
C LYS A 9 15.35 -7.59 -26.15
N ALA A 10 14.22 -7.24 -25.60
CA ALA A 10 13.56 -5.98 -25.86
C ALA A 10 13.85 -5.02 -24.69
N LEU A 11 14.42 -3.89 -25.03
CA LEU A 11 14.67 -2.76 -24.16
C LEU A 11 13.38 -1.92 -24.20
N CYS A 12 12.67 -1.79 -23.09
CA CYS A 12 11.59 -0.82 -22.96
C CYS A 12 12.05 0.31 -22.05
N VAL A 13 12.16 1.48 -22.62
CA VAL A 13 12.24 2.77 -21.94
C VAL A 13 10.88 3.43 -22.11
N GLY A 14 10.29 3.85 -21.02
CA GLY A 14 9.27 4.89 -21.03
C GLY A 14 7.96 4.58 -20.35
N VAL A 15 7.71 5.41 -19.37
CA VAL A 15 6.44 5.75 -18.69
C VAL A 15 6.08 4.88 -17.51
N SER A 16 6.57 5.34 -16.38
CA SER A 16 6.12 4.97 -15.05
C SER A 16 4.78 5.63 -14.77
N LEU A 17 3.73 4.87 -14.68
CA LEU A 17 2.63 5.12 -13.74
C LEU A 17 1.76 3.86 -13.69
N SER A 18 1.41 3.45 -12.45
CA SER A 18 0.49 2.34 -12.16
C SER A 18 1.03 0.92 -12.37
N LEU A 19 2.07 0.54 -11.63
CA LEU A 19 2.49 -0.88 -11.59
C LEU A 19 3.13 -1.22 -10.23
N PHE A 20 2.40 -1.04 -9.13
CA PHE A 20 2.86 -1.51 -7.82
C PHE A 20 1.84 -2.37 -7.06
N ILE A 21 0.80 -2.88 -7.70
CA ILE A 21 -0.14 -3.82 -7.07
C ILE A 21 0.03 -5.27 -7.56
N SER A 22 0.81 -5.53 -8.59
CA SER A 22 0.82 -6.84 -9.24
C SER A 22 2.04 -7.74 -8.98
N CYS A 23 2.90 -7.44 -8.01
CA CYS A 23 4.06 -8.31 -7.74
C CYS A 23 3.84 -9.43 -6.73
N PHE A 24 2.62 -9.66 -6.22
CA PHE A 24 2.40 -10.74 -5.25
C PHE A 24 1.76 -12.02 -5.80
N PHE A 25 1.41 -12.11 -7.07
CA PHE A 25 0.62 -13.25 -7.53
C PHE A 25 1.10 -13.99 -8.79
N VAL A 26 2.35 -13.87 -9.18
CA VAL A 26 2.90 -14.81 -10.16
C VAL A 26 4.25 -15.33 -9.70
N LYS A 27 4.21 -16.29 -8.82
CA LYS A 27 5.25 -17.29 -8.73
C LYS A 27 4.59 -18.66 -8.66
N GLU A 28 5.02 -19.52 -9.58
CA GLU A 28 4.67 -20.90 -9.74
C GLU A 28 4.24 -21.60 -8.44
N ALA A 29 3.17 -22.39 -8.54
CA ALA A 29 2.83 -23.40 -7.55
C ALA A 29 3.93 -24.48 -7.55
N ALA A 30 5.08 -24.12 -7.00
CA ALA A 30 6.06 -25.05 -6.51
C ALA A 30 5.88 -25.05 -4.99
N ASP A 31 5.58 -26.23 -4.44
CA ASP A 31 5.59 -26.56 -3.02
C ASP A 31 5.54 -25.33 -2.09
N VAL A 32 4.36 -24.98 -1.60
CA VAL A 32 4.24 -24.06 -0.47
C VAL A 32 4.92 -24.75 0.72
N LYS A 33 6.23 -24.57 0.79
CA LYS A 33 6.96 -24.78 2.02
C LYS A 33 6.44 -23.78 3.02
N ALA A 34 6.38 -24.17 4.26
CA ALA A 34 5.94 -23.39 5.41
C ALA A 34 6.69 -22.05 5.66
N ASP A 35 7.31 -21.44 4.65
CA ASP A 35 8.30 -20.39 4.75
C ASP A 35 7.96 -19.13 3.90
N ASP A 36 6.70 -18.87 3.53
CA ASP A 36 6.36 -17.58 2.90
C ASP A 36 6.16 -16.52 3.98
N TYR A 37 7.29 -15.99 4.44
CA TYR A 37 7.33 -14.78 5.28
C TYR A 37 6.97 -13.56 4.42
N PRO A 38 6.26 -12.54 4.96
CA PRO A 38 6.07 -11.29 4.24
C PRO A 38 7.43 -10.65 3.93
N SER A 39 7.49 -9.86 2.85
CA SER A 39 8.73 -9.13 2.50
C SER A 39 9.05 -8.02 3.49
N GLU A 40 8.05 -7.54 4.19
CA GLU A 40 8.13 -6.52 5.24
C GLU A 40 6.98 -6.70 6.24
N ILE A 41 7.21 -6.31 7.49
CA ILE A 41 6.23 -6.38 8.57
C ILE A 41 6.42 -5.17 9.50
N LEU A 42 5.35 -4.72 10.11
CA LEU A 42 5.43 -3.71 11.16
C LEU A 42 5.64 -4.36 12.53
N LEU A 43 6.58 -3.83 13.27
CA LEU A 43 6.81 -4.15 14.67
C LEU A 43 6.57 -2.88 15.48
N GLY A 44 5.61 -2.92 16.39
CA GLY A 44 5.28 -1.84 17.31
C GLY A 44 5.75 -2.16 18.73
N ALA A 45 6.22 -1.15 19.42
CA ALA A 45 6.42 -1.16 20.85
C ALA A 45 5.56 -0.05 21.44
N PHE A 46 4.61 -0.38 22.29
CA PHE A 46 3.68 0.57 22.87
C PHE A 46 3.62 0.44 24.39
N TRP A 47 3.43 1.56 25.03
CA TRP A 47 3.05 1.59 26.43
C TRP A 47 1.56 1.27 26.57
N GLU A 48 1.20 0.46 27.56
CA GLU A 48 -0.19 0.19 27.91
C GLU A 48 -0.59 1.05 29.11
N SER A 49 -1.73 1.71 28.99
CA SER A 49 -2.15 2.65 30.03
C SER A 49 -2.84 1.99 31.20
N ASP A 50 -2.62 2.59 32.34
CA ASP A 50 -3.49 2.77 33.50
C ASP A 50 -3.46 1.70 34.58
N GLU A 51 -3.08 0.44 34.37
CA GLU A 51 -3.01 -0.50 35.49
C GLU A 51 -1.69 -1.25 35.61
N ASP A 52 -1.00 -1.50 34.48
CA ASP A 52 0.21 -2.34 34.49
C ASP A 52 1.51 -1.59 34.16
N ASN A 53 1.46 -0.38 33.58
CA ASN A 53 2.61 0.46 33.24
C ASN A 53 3.75 -0.30 32.55
N THR A 54 3.42 -1.11 31.56
CA THR A 54 4.33 -1.99 30.85
C THR A 54 4.42 -1.62 29.39
N ASP A 55 5.60 -1.83 28.80
CA ASP A 55 5.80 -1.74 27.36
C ASP A 55 5.47 -3.08 26.73
N THR A 56 4.66 -3.11 25.71
CA THR A 56 4.23 -4.33 25.03
C THR A 56 4.63 -4.30 23.56
N LEU A 57 5.08 -5.44 23.04
CA LEU A 57 5.45 -5.62 21.66
C LEU A 57 4.29 -6.16 20.82
N TYR A 58 4.11 -5.57 19.65
CA TYR A 58 3.05 -5.92 18.71
C TYR A 58 3.58 -6.07 17.29
N TRP A 59 2.91 -6.86 16.49
CA TRP A 59 3.15 -6.95 15.04
C TRP A 59 1.90 -6.56 14.26
N SER A 60 2.09 -6.05 13.05
CA SER A 60 1.00 -5.72 12.13
C SER A 60 1.40 -5.94 10.67
N THR A 61 0.42 -6.22 9.83
CA THR A 61 0.56 -6.26 8.36
C THR A 61 -0.32 -5.26 7.64
N ASP A 62 -1.13 -4.49 8.38
CA ASP A 62 -2.03 -3.48 7.82
C ASP A 62 -1.81 -2.07 8.41
N GLY A 63 -1.03 -1.97 9.49
CA GLY A 63 -0.71 -0.71 10.15
C GLY A 63 -1.81 -0.15 11.06
N VAL A 64 -2.93 -0.85 11.18
CA VAL A 64 -4.08 -0.45 12.02
C VAL A 64 -4.35 -1.47 13.12
N ASN A 65 -4.33 -2.75 12.78
CA ASN A 65 -4.50 -3.83 13.74
C ASN A 65 -3.13 -4.33 14.18
N PHE A 66 -2.85 -4.19 15.46
CA PHE A 66 -1.61 -4.60 16.09
C PHE A 66 -1.89 -5.77 17.03
N TYR A 67 -1.16 -6.85 16.88
CA TYR A 67 -1.34 -8.09 17.63
C TYR A 67 -0.17 -8.30 18.58
N GLU A 68 -0.46 -8.47 19.84
CA GLU A 68 0.55 -8.74 20.87
C GLU A 68 1.41 -9.95 20.48
N LEU A 69 2.70 -9.84 20.67
CA LEU A 69 3.63 -10.96 20.57
C LEU A 69 3.62 -11.69 21.93
N ALA A 70 2.72 -12.68 22.10
CA ALA A 70 2.65 -13.45 23.33
C ALA A 70 4.01 -14.08 23.63
N GLU A 71 4.36 -14.12 24.90
CA GLU A 71 5.65 -14.58 25.42
C GLU A 71 6.85 -13.68 25.07
N ALA A 72 6.68 -12.69 24.19
CA ALA A 72 7.77 -11.78 23.86
C ALA A 72 8.12 -10.84 25.02
N TYR A 73 7.22 -10.72 25.96
CA TYR A 73 7.29 -9.62 26.91
C TYR A 73 7.40 -10.00 28.38
N THR A 74 6.85 -11.14 28.79
CA THR A 74 6.76 -11.53 30.22
C THR A 74 8.08 -11.58 30.96
N ASP A 75 9.20 -11.72 30.22
CA ASP A 75 10.55 -11.75 30.80
C ASP A 75 11.39 -10.51 30.47
N ALA A 76 10.85 -9.61 29.66
CA ALA A 76 11.60 -8.44 29.15
C ALA A 76 11.50 -7.22 30.06
N THR A 77 10.51 -7.19 30.93
CA THR A 77 10.37 -6.06 31.83
C THR A 77 11.14 -6.26 33.10
N PRO A 78 11.77 -5.20 33.56
CA PRO A 78 12.33 -5.15 34.91
C PRO A 78 11.29 -5.44 36.01
N ASP A 79 9.99 -5.38 35.69
CA ASP A 79 8.90 -5.62 36.63
C ASP A 79 8.60 -7.09 36.89
N SER A 80 8.92 -7.98 35.97
CA SER A 80 8.69 -9.40 36.17
C SER A 80 9.70 -10.05 37.11
N ALA A 81 10.08 -9.37 38.15
CA ALA A 81 10.69 -9.97 39.33
C ALA A 81 12.16 -10.37 39.25
N ASP A 82 12.90 -10.12 38.20
CA ASP A 82 14.35 -10.21 38.32
C ASP A 82 14.92 -8.87 38.77
N SER A 83 14.75 -8.57 40.05
CA SER A 83 15.40 -7.45 40.72
C SER A 83 16.93 -7.43 40.50
N SER A 84 17.51 -8.50 39.98
CA SER A 84 18.92 -8.57 39.62
C SER A 84 19.26 -7.79 38.34
N LEU A 85 18.29 -7.64 37.42
CA LEU A 85 18.47 -6.84 36.19
C LEU A 85 18.41 -5.34 36.47
N ILE A 86 17.73 -4.96 37.53
CA ILE A 86 17.64 -3.58 38.01
C ILE A 86 18.69 -3.29 39.09
N ALA A 87 19.45 -4.29 39.47
CA ALA A 87 20.44 -4.22 40.58
C ALA A 87 21.52 -3.12 40.42
N ASN A 88 21.64 -2.55 39.23
CA ASN A 88 22.54 -1.43 39.01
C ASN A 88 21.87 -0.05 39.16
N THR A 89 20.56 0.00 39.40
CA THR A 89 19.91 1.26 39.73
C THR A 89 19.83 1.41 41.25
N PRO A 90 20.22 2.54 41.84
CA PRO A 90 20.10 2.75 43.29
C PRO A 90 18.66 3.01 43.74
N TYR A 91 17.72 2.97 42.84
CA TYR A 91 16.33 3.38 43.10
C TYR A 91 15.32 2.31 42.72
N PRO A 92 14.19 2.19 43.43
CA PRO A 92 13.12 1.27 43.02
C PRO A 92 12.55 1.64 41.67
N VAL A 93 12.35 0.66 40.81
CA VAL A 93 11.62 0.82 39.53
C VAL A 93 10.15 1.01 39.82
N SER A 94 9.50 1.95 39.18
CA SER A 94 8.09 2.18 39.33
C SER A 94 7.30 1.98 38.02
N THR A 95 7.81 2.35 36.84
CA THR A 95 7.09 2.23 35.56
C THR A 95 8.06 2.32 34.37
N LEU A 96 7.74 1.61 33.29
CA LEU A 96 8.27 1.81 31.95
C LEU A 96 7.26 2.60 31.11
N HIS A 97 7.72 3.41 30.17
CA HIS A 97 6.87 4.15 29.25
C HIS A 97 7.63 4.65 28.02
N ASP A 98 6.90 5.05 26.99
CA ASP A 98 7.43 5.64 25.77
C ASP A 98 8.52 4.77 25.09
N PRO A 99 8.21 3.48 24.77
CA PRO A 99 9.23 2.59 24.20
C PRO A 99 9.56 2.93 22.76
N SER A 100 10.83 2.76 22.42
CA SER A 100 11.33 2.79 21.05
C SER A 100 12.08 1.51 20.73
N ILE A 101 11.96 1.01 19.51
CA ILE A 101 12.57 -0.24 19.07
C ILE A 101 13.26 -0.08 17.71
N ILE A 102 14.45 -0.70 17.58
CA ILE A 102 15.16 -0.82 16.29
C ILE A 102 15.66 -2.26 16.10
N TYR A 103 15.97 -2.60 14.84
CA TYR A 103 16.70 -3.83 14.53
C TYR A 103 18.06 -3.50 13.92
N LYS A 104 19.12 -4.00 14.56
CA LYS A 104 20.49 -3.75 14.13
C LYS A 104 21.39 -4.95 14.42
N ASP A 105 22.24 -5.30 13.44
CA ASP A 105 23.26 -6.35 13.55
C ASP A 105 22.74 -7.69 14.08
N GLY A 106 21.51 -8.07 13.68
CA GLY A 106 20.88 -9.34 14.03
C GLY A 106 20.15 -9.34 15.38
N TYR A 107 20.03 -8.20 16.04
CA TYR A 107 19.35 -8.05 17.33
C TYR A 107 18.32 -6.92 17.30
N PHE A 108 17.25 -7.11 18.04
CA PHE A 108 16.29 -6.06 18.40
C PHE A 108 16.85 -5.31 19.60
N TRP A 109 16.81 -3.99 19.53
CA TRP A 109 17.22 -3.10 20.61
C TRP A 109 16.01 -2.29 21.01
N MET A 110 15.72 -2.23 22.31
CA MET A 110 14.63 -1.46 22.85
C MET A 110 15.16 -0.41 23.81
N LEU A 111 14.61 0.78 23.71
CA LEU A 111 14.89 1.93 24.55
C LEU A 111 13.56 2.37 25.15
N SER A 112 13.48 2.49 26.48
CA SER A 112 12.26 2.88 27.18
C SER A 112 12.53 3.99 28.17
N GLY A 113 11.58 4.88 28.34
CA GLY A 113 11.54 5.77 29.47
C GLY A 113 11.30 4.95 30.73
N PHE A 114 12.02 5.28 31.78
CA PHE A 114 11.96 4.54 33.03
C PHE A 114 11.80 5.50 34.19
N ALA A 115 10.72 5.35 34.94
CA ALA A 115 10.47 6.15 36.12
C ALA A 115 11.02 5.48 37.38
N THR A 116 11.86 6.21 38.09
CA THR A 116 12.43 5.78 39.38
C THR A 116 12.11 6.81 40.47
N THR A 117 12.26 6.45 41.71
CA THR A 117 12.04 7.34 42.87
C THR A 117 13.31 7.47 43.67
N ASN A 118 13.74 8.69 43.90
CA ASN A 118 14.88 9.01 44.78
C ASN A 118 14.49 10.00 45.90
N SER A 119 15.50 10.50 46.62
CA SER A 119 15.30 11.48 47.69
C SER A 119 14.72 12.82 47.23
N LEU A 120 14.74 13.11 45.91
CA LEU A 120 14.22 14.34 45.31
C LEU A 120 12.82 14.12 44.69
N GLY A 121 12.31 12.89 44.69
CA GLY A 121 11.04 12.52 44.10
C GLY A 121 11.18 11.61 42.88
N ARG A 122 10.11 11.49 42.06
CA ARG A 122 10.08 10.69 40.83
C ARG A 122 11.03 11.27 39.80
N ARG A 123 11.79 10.41 39.11
CA ARG A 123 12.78 10.75 38.08
C ARG A 123 12.56 9.89 36.84
N TYR A 124 12.90 10.43 35.69
CA TYR A 124 12.82 9.73 34.43
C TYR A 124 14.20 9.56 33.81
N VAL A 125 14.55 8.33 33.47
CA VAL A 125 15.81 7.99 32.80
C VAL A 125 15.54 6.97 31.72
N PRO A 126 16.23 6.99 30.57
CA PRO A 126 16.11 5.96 29.56
C PRO A 126 16.80 4.66 29.98
N MET A 127 16.17 3.53 29.67
CA MET A 127 16.74 2.19 29.78
C MET A 127 16.91 1.57 28.40
N ILE A 128 17.96 0.75 28.24
CA ILE A 128 18.29 0.06 27.00
C ILE A 128 18.45 -1.44 27.24
N GLY A 129 17.85 -2.23 26.36
CA GLY A 129 18.00 -3.69 26.34
C GLY A 129 18.11 -4.20 24.91
N TYR A 130 18.54 -5.44 24.74
CA TYR A 130 18.61 -6.09 23.44
C TYR A 130 18.12 -7.54 23.51
N SER A 131 17.56 -8.02 22.41
CA SER A 131 17.09 -9.39 22.26
C SER A 131 17.32 -9.89 20.83
N LYS A 132 17.58 -11.16 20.69
CA LYS A 132 17.63 -11.82 19.38
C LYS A 132 16.30 -12.40 18.95
N ASP A 133 15.46 -12.77 19.92
CA ASP A 133 14.25 -13.55 19.73
C ASP A 133 12.97 -12.84 20.22
N LEU A 134 13.08 -11.61 20.72
CA LEU A 134 12.00 -10.81 21.31
C LEU A 134 11.38 -11.42 22.59
N VAL A 135 11.94 -12.51 23.09
CA VAL A 135 11.49 -13.22 24.31
C VAL A 135 12.53 -13.06 25.42
N ASN A 136 13.79 -13.37 25.08
CA ASN A 136 14.89 -13.33 26.04
C ASN A 136 15.64 -12.00 25.85
N TRP A 137 15.53 -11.13 26.84
CA TRP A 137 16.18 -9.83 26.81
C TRP A 137 17.42 -9.81 27.69
N SER A 138 18.39 -9.07 27.27
CA SER A 138 19.66 -8.85 27.96
C SER A 138 20.01 -7.37 27.96
N TYR A 139 20.87 -6.99 28.89
CA TYR A 139 21.37 -5.61 28.97
C TYR A 139 22.85 -5.54 28.53
N PRO A 140 23.26 -4.40 27.95
CA PRO A 140 24.68 -4.16 27.66
C PRO A 140 25.54 -4.30 28.90
N ASN A 141 26.79 -4.68 28.70
CA ASN A 141 27.76 -4.77 29.80
C ASN A 141 28.07 -3.40 30.48
N SER A 142 27.68 -2.30 29.82
CA SER A 142 27.71 -0.95 30.36
C SER A 142 26.59 -0.62 31.33
N GLY A 143 25.61 -1.54 31.51
CA GLY A 143 24.44 -1.36 32.36
C GLY A 143 23.14 -1.19 31.57
N SER A 144 21.99 -1.27 32.26
CA SER A 144 20.66 -1.16 31.68
C SER A 144 20.22 0.29 31.48
N THR A 145 20.73 1.23 32.23
CA THR A 145 20.40 2.66 32.14
C THR A 145 21.34 3.41 31.20
N MET A 146 20.76 4.36 30.46
CA MET A 146 21.54 5.25 29.61
C MET A 146 22.16 6.36 30.46
N ASN A 147 23.46 6.26 30.66
CA ASN A 147 24.24 7.16 31.50
C ASN A 147 25.06 8.11 30.61
N VAL A 148 24.61 9.34 30.47
CA VAL A 148 25.22 10.35 29.58
C VAL A 148 25.36 11.70 30.28
N GLY A 149 26.36 12.46 29.85
CA GLY A 149 26.52 13.85 30.21
C GLY A 149 25.58 14.76 29.41
N VAL A 150 25.26 15.91 29.94
CA VAL A 150 24.49 16.96 29.24
C VAL A 150 25.44 18.10 28.90
N GLN A 151 25.63 18.37 27.59
CA GLN A 151 26.57 19.40 27.14
C GLN A 151 26.10 20.81 27.62
N GLY A 152 27.08 21.59 28.10
CA GLY A 152 26.82 22.97 28.56
C GLY A 152 26.46 23.08 30.04
N GLU A 153 26.29 21.96 30.73
CA GLU A 153 26.02 21.94 32.14
C GLU A 153 27.31 21.90 32.99
N PRO A 154 27.27 22.32 34.24
CA PRO A 154 28.43 22.24 35.12
C PRO A 154 28.98 20.82 35.18
N ILE A 155 30.32 20.75 35.22
CA ILE A 155 31.13 19.52 35.15
C ILE A 155 30.52 18.38 35.99
N GLY A 156 30.30 17.22 35.34
CA GLY A 156 30.00 15.96 36.01
C GLY A 156 28.49 15.67 36.20
N LYS A 157 27.58 16.42 35.63
CA LYS A 157 26.15 16.07 35.64
C LYS A 157 25.88 15.01 34.60
N GLU A 158 25.30 13.91 35.02
CA GLU A 158 24.83 12.81 34.20
C GLU A 158 23.32 12.74 34.26
N LEU A 159 22.67 12.20 33.24
CA LEU A 159 21.22 12.05 33.24
C LEU A 159 20.73 11.24 34.42
N TYR A 160 21.43 10.15 34.73
CA TYR A 160 21.10 9.30 35.86
C TYR A 160 21.71 9.82 37.17
N GLY A 161 20.88 9.94 38.18
CA GLY A 161 21.31 10.39 39.52
C GLY A 161 21.52 11.89 39.66
N THR A 162 21.11 12.70 38.68
CA THR A 162 21.24 14.18 38.68
C THR A 162 19.88 14.87 38.87
N GLU A 163 19.88 16.19 38.73
CA GLU A 163 18.64 17.01 38.74
C GLU A 163 17.95 17.06 37.37
N TRP A 164 18.41 16.29 36.38
CA TRP A 164 17.84 16.24 35.04
C TRP A 164 16.89 15.07 34.85
N ASP A 165 15.77 15.30 34.19
CA ASP A 165 14.87 14.27 33.70
C ASP A 165 15.04 14.10 32.19
N ALA A 166 14.93 12.85 31.72
CA ALA A 166 14.98 12.50 30.31
C ALA A 166 13.76 11.61 29.96
N VAL A 167 12.89 12.15 29.13
CA VAL A 167 11.61 11.53 28.78
C VAL A 167 11.50 11.26 27.29
N ALA A 168 10.59 10.37 26.89
CA ALA A 168 10.27 10.03 25.51
C ALA A 168 11.53 9.81 24.63
N PRO A 169 12.35 8.79 24.96
CA PRO A 169 13.51 8.46 24.16
C PRO A 169 13.09 7.78 22.86
N ASP A 170 13.74 8.15 21.76
CA ASP A 170 13.59 7.46 20.49
C ASP A 170 14.96 7.23 19.85
N PHE A 171 15.12 6.15 19.09
CA PHE A 171 16.37 5.90 18.40
C PHE A 171 16.18 5.40 16.96
N MET A 172 17.12 5.77 16.12
CA MET A 172 17.14 5.49 14.70
C MET A 172 18.53 4.96 14.29
N VAL A 173 18.53 4.01 13.34
CA VAL A 173 19.75 3.61 12.63
C VAL A 173 19.78 4.30 11.28
N ASP A 174 20.88 4.97 10.97
CA ASP A 174 21.05 5.61 9.67
C ASP A 174 21.67 4.65 8.63
N ASP A 175 21.76 5.11 7.36
CA ASP A 175 22.31 4.29 6.25
C ASP A 175 23.77 3.90 6.43
N ASN A 176 24.51 4.58 7.32
CA ASN A 176 25.89 4.25 7.65
C ASN A 176 25.98 3.23 8.79
N GLY A 177 24.85 2.87 9.40
CA GLY A 177 24.77 2.04 10.59
C GLY A 177 25.06 2.80 11.90
N ASP A 178 25.13 4.13 11.85
CA ASP A 178 25.21 4.97 13.04
C ASP A 178 23.88 4.99 13.78
N VAL A 179 23.91 4.93 15.11
CA VAL A 179 22.73 4.98 15.96
C VAL A 179 22.62 6.36 16.57
N TRP A 180 21.50 7.01 16.28
CA TRP A 180 21.13 8.30 16.81
C TRP A 180 19.96 8.15 17.78
N ILE A 181 20.03 8.83 18.92
CA ILE A 181 19.00 8.85 19.95
C ILE A 181 18.54 10.29 20.11
N THR A 182 17.23 10.50 20.09
CA THR A 182 16.62 11.72 20.62
C THR A 182 15.97 11.42 21.96
N VAL A 183 16.02 12.40 22.84
CA VAL A 183 15.39 12.33 24.14
C VAL A 183 15.07 13.75 24.58
N CYS A 184 13.93 13.95 25.25
CA CYS A 184 13.59 15.25 25.77
C CYS A 184 14.11 15.40 27.17
N ILE A 185 14.97 16.41 27.37
CA ILE A 185 15.67 16.65 28.64
C ILE A 185 15.22 17.98 29.22
N GLY A 186 14.91 17.97 30.51
CA GLY A 186 14.58 19.15 31.28
C GLY A 186 15.12 19.11 32.69
N TYR A 187 15.21 20.28 33.31
CA TYR A 187 15.66 20.39 34.68
C TYR A 187 14.50 20.05 35.62
N TYR A 188 14.69 19.07 36.51
CA TYR A 188 13.66 18.54 37.39
C TYR A 188 12.86 19.60 38.16
N ALA A 189 13.54 20.58 38.76
CA ALA A 189 12.85 21.61 39.54
C ALA A 189 11.93 22.51 38.68
N GLN A 190 12.16 22.56 37.39
CA GLN A 190 11.32 23.32 36.46
C GLN A 190 10.19 22.45 35.89
N PHE A 191 10.46 21.17 35.64
CA PHE A 191 9.47 20.21 35.14
C PHE A 191 8.39 19.89 36.16
N HIS A 192 8.76 19.76 37.45
CA HIS A 192 7.82 19.44 38.54
C HIS A 192 7.37 20.66 39.35
N ALA A 193 7.83 21.88 39.06
CA ALA A 193 7.51 23.06 39.86
C ALA A 193 6.09 23.60 39.63
N ASN A 194 5.37 23.11 38.63
CA ASN A 194 4.06 23.66 38.28
C ASN A 194 3.10 22.54 37.88
N ASP A 195 2.21 22.25 38.81
CA ASP A 195 1.00 21.49 38.58
C ASP A 195 0.09 22.27 37.61
N GLY A 196 0.32 22.14 36.29
CA GLY A 196 -0.60 22.58 35.26
C GLY A 196 -0.32 23.96 34.62
N ASN A 197 0.89 24.52 34.71
CA ASN A 197 1.23 25.73 34.00
C ASN A 197 2.38 25.47 33.03
N SER A 198 2.05 25.17 31.78
CA SER A 198 2.95 24.88 30.66
C SER A 198 3.94 26.00 30.31
N ALA A 199 3.78 27.17 30.89
CA ALA A 199 4.63 28.35 30.61
C ALA A 199 6.07 28.24 31.14
N ASN A 200 6.36 27.22 31.97
CA ASN A 200 7.67 27.04 32.56
C ASN A 200 8.31 25.66 32.25
N ASP A 201 7.70 24.86 31.40
CA ASP A 201 8.30 23.60 30.96
C ASP A 201 9.50 23.88 30.09
N THR A 202 10.69 23.45 30.53
CA THR A 202 11.96 23.64 29.85
C THR A 202 12.42 22.39 29.12
N LEU A 203 11.54 21.42 28.92
CA LEU A 203 11.83 20.22 28.14
C LEU A 203 12.10 20.61 26.69
N GLN A 204 13.21 20.12 26.18
CA GLN A 204 13.59 20.28 24.76
C GLN A 204 14.26 19.01 24.26
N PRO A 205 14.23 18.76 22.95
CA PRO A 205 14.89 17.61 22.35
C PRO A 205 16.41 17.75 22.38
N TYR A 206 17.07 16.66 22.72
CA TYR A 206 18.53 16.51 22.67
C TYR A 206 18.88 15.36 21.72
N LEU A 207 20.06 15.47 21.11
CA LEU A 207 20.64 14.44 20.26
C LEU A 207 21.81 13.77 20.96
N ILE A 208 21.88 12.44 20.86
CA ILE A 208 22.94 11.60 21.39
C ILE A 208 23.38 10.65 20.27
N LYS A 209 24.67 10.42 20.13
CA LYS A 209 25.20 9.35 19.28
C LYS A 209 25.57 8.17 20.15
N ALA A 210 24.97 7.00 19.87
CA ALA A 210 25.31 5.76 20.56
C ALA A 210 26.21 4.88 19.68
N THR A 211 27.15 4.20 20.31
CA THR A 211 28.04 3.24 19.65
C THR A 211 28.13 1.94 20.45
N GLY A 212 28.55 0.86 19.80
CA GLY A 212 28.63 -0.45 20.44
C GLY A 212 27.33 -1.26 20.44
N LEU A 213 26.27 -0.80 19.75
CA LEU A 213 25.07 -1.60 19.55
C LEU A 213 25.35 -2.67 18.48
N GLN A 214 25.90 -3.78 18.91
CA GLN A 214 26.36 -4.88 18.07
C GLN A 214 26.06 -6.23 18.74
N ALA A 215 26.17 -7.31 17.98
CA ALA A 215 26.02 -8.67 18.52
C ALA A 215 27.00 -8.92 19.69
N PRO A 216 26.62 -9.70 20.71
CA PRO A 216 27.53 -10.15 21.75
C PRO A 216 28.74 -10.89 21.16
N GLU A 217 29.91 -10.73 21.76
CA GLU A 217 31.08 -11.49 21.37
C GLU A 217 30.89 -12.98 21.69
N ASN A 218 31.20 -13.84 20.72
CA ASN A 218 31.03 -15.30 20.81
C ASN A 218 29.56 -15.80 20.86
N GLY A 219 28.62 -15.01 20.30
CA GLY A 219 27.21 -15.38 20.14
C GLY A 219 26.34 -15.09 21.36
N ASP A 220 25.10 -15.57 21.33
CA ASP A 220 24.02 -15.17 22.24
C ASP A 220 24.30 -15.43 23.75
N LYS A 221 25.18 -16.34 24.05
CA LYS A 221 25.61 -16.65 25.43
C LYS A 221 27.00 -16.08 25.74
N GLY A 222 27.52 -15.25 24.86
CA GLY A 222 28.83 -14.61 24.99
C GLY A 222 28.80 -13.36 25.86
N THR A 223 29.88 -12.59 25.76
CA THR A 223 29.99 -11.34 26.49
C THR A 223 29.03 -10.29 25.89
N PRO A 224 28.15 -9.69 26.70
CA PRO A 224 27.28 -8.61 26.23
C PRO A 224 28.10 -7.44 25.66
N PRO A 225 27.58 -6.72 24.67
CA PRO A 225 28.24 -5.56 24.09
C PRO A 225 28.37 -4.42 25.12
N VAL A 226 29.38 -3.58 24.93
CA VAL A 226 29.51 -2.33 25.67
C VAL A 226 28.96 -1.21 24.82
N VAL A 227 27.86 -0.62 25.25
CA VAL A 227 27.28 0.56 24.59
C VAL A 227 27.84 1.82 25.23
N THR A 228 28.26 2.76 24.41
CA THR A 228 28.75 4.06 24.85
C THR A 228 27.99 5.18 24.17
N TYR A 229 27.87 6.31 24.83
CA TYR A 229 27.06 7.44 24.41
C TYR A 229 27.93 8.70 24.36
N SER A 230 27.68 9.58 23.39
CA SER A 230 28.15 10.95 23.44
C SER A 230 27.45 11.73 24.57
N ASP A 231 27.96 12.89 24.93
CA ASP A 231 27.15 13.85 25.66
C ASP A 231 25.89 14.19 24.87
N ALA A 232 24.77 14.39 25.58
CA ALA A 232 23.55 14.90 25.01
C ALA A 232 23.71 16.37 24.63
N VAL A 233 23.43 16.69 23.36
CA VAL A 233 23.52 18.07 22.85
C VAL A 233 22.12 18.55 22.45
N PRO A 234 21.74 19.81 22.74
CA PRO A 234 20.44 20.34 22.41
C PRO A 234 20.22 20.39 20.88
N ILE A 235 19.03 19.99 20.45
CA ILE A 235 18.58 20.25 19.07
C ILE A 235 17.97 21.65 19.06
N VAL A 236 18.60 22.57 18.32
CA VAL A 236 18.18 23.96 18.24
C VAL A 236 17.46 24.19 16.90
N LEU A 237 16.15 24.38 16.97
CA LEU A 237 15.31 24.64 15.82
C LEU A 237 15.12 26.14 15.60
N PRO A 238 14.94 26.59 14.32
CA PRO A 238 14.68 27.98 14.02
C PRO A 238 13.38 28.48 14.67
N SER A 239 13.36 29.76 15.03
CA SER A 239 12.13 30.46 15.40
C SER A 239 11.42 30.92 14.12
N TYR A 240 10.18 30.51 13.89
CA TYR A 240 9.41 30.89 12.71
C TYR A 240 8.19 31.75 13.03
N ASN A 241 7.82 31.85 14.31
CA ASN A 241 6.75 32.71 14.79
C ASN A 241 7.12 33.28 16.16
N SER A 242 7.00 34.61 16.34
CA SER A 242 7.34 35.29 17.60
C SER A 242 6.43 34.91 18.78
N ASP A 243 5.26 34.35 18.49
CA ASP A 243 4.25 34.02 19.50
C ASP A 243 4.36 32.55 19.98
N VAL A 244 5.23 31.75 19.35
CA VAL A 244 5.45 30.36 19.73
C VAL A 244 6.46 30.26 20.87
N ASN A 245 6.08 29.60 21.97
CA ASN A 245 7.02 29.24 23.01
C ASN A 245 7.90 28.09 22.52
N ILE A 246 9.03 28.43 21.89
CA ILE A 246 9.97 27.48 21.29
C ILE A 246 10.64 26.55 22.32
N ASN A 247 10.43 26.78 23.62
CA ASN A 247 11.09 26.04 24.69
C ASN A 247 10.29 24.84 25.18
N ASN A 248 9.09 24.62 24.68
CA ASN A 248 8.25 23.48 25.06
C ASN A 248 8.06 22.53 23.86
N ARG A 249 9.13 21.81 23.53
CA ARG A 249 9.12 20.75 22.52
C ARG A 249 9.49 19.44 23.16
N ILE A 250 8.55 18.49 23.11
CA ILE A 250 8.74 17.16 23.69
C ILE A 250 8.36 16.07 22.70
N ASP A 251 8.58 14.82 23.06
CA ASP A 251 8.24 13.62 22.28
C ASP A 251 8.88 13.67 20.89
N SER A 252 10.20 13.74 20.85
CA SER A 252 10.97 13.81 19.61
C SER A 252 11.24 12.44 19.01
N SER A 253 11.05 12.29 17.70
CA SER A 253 11.35 11.08 16.94
C SER A 253 12.13 11.39 15.67
N LEU A 254 13.00 10.47 15.26
CA LEU A 254 13.84 10.59 14.08
C LEU A 254 13.41 9.63 12.98
N TYR A 255 13.41 10.12 11.75
CA TYR A 255 13.19 9.31 10.55
C TYR A 255 14.16 9.71 9.45
N LYS A 256 14.64 8.75 8.65
CA LYS A 256 15.57 9.02 7.55
C LYS A 256 15.08 8.53 6.21
N GLU A 257 15.07 9.42 5.21
CA GLU A 257 14.77 9.07 3.82
C GLU A 257 15.33 10.09 2.82
N GLY A 258 15.68 9.63 1.64
CA GLY A 258 16.02 10.49 0.49
C GLY A 258 17.20 11.43 0.72
N GLY A 259 18.12 11.06 1.63
CA GLY A 259 19.26 11.89 2.00
C GLY A 259 18.95 12.99 3.02
N TYR A 260 17.75 12.96 3.61
CA TYR A 260 17.33 13.84 4.70
C TYR A 260 17.11 13.04 5.98
N TYR A 261 17.41 13.67 7.11
CA TYR A 261 16.97 13.28 8.43
C TYR A 261 15.80 14.16 8.81
N TYR A 262 14.70 13.57 9.24
CA TYR A 262 13.50 14.23 9.70
C TYR A 262 13.41 14.13 11.21
N LEU A 263 13.07 15.21 11.85
CA LEU A 263 12.76 15.30 13.27
C LEU A 263 11.26 15.63 13.38
N LEU A 264 10.54 14.75 14.04
CA LEU A 264 9.15 14.98 14.42
C LEU A 264 9.15 15.34 15.90
N VAL A 265 8.39 16.34 16.29
CA VAL A 265 8.38 16.80 17.68
C VAL A 265 7.05 17.50 18.01
N LYS A 266 6.54 17.26 19.20
CA LYS A 266 5.36 17.96 19.72
C LYS A 266 5.76 19.34 20.23
N LYS A 267 5.04 20.40 19.79
CA LYS A 267 5.18 21.78 20.29
C LYS A 267 3.93 22.24 21.01
N ASP A 268 4.09 23.20 21.91
CA ASP A 268 2.99 23.91 22.61
C ASP A 268 1.96 22.96 23.24
N GLY A 269 2.40 21.77 23.59
CA GLY A 269 1.61 20.75 24.24
C GLY A 269 0.66 19.94 23.34
N VAL A 270 0.45 20.31 22.07
CA VAL A 270 -0.64 19.69 21.28
C VAL A 270 -0.38 19.50 19.78
N THR A 271 0.64 20.12 19.20
CA THR A 271 0.83 20.11 17.74
C THR A 271 2.13 19.44 17.36
N ILE A 272 2.11 18.56 16.35
CA ILE A 272 3.30 17.91 15.82
C ILE A 272 3.90 18.75 14.69
N GLU A 273 5.16 19.14 14.86
CA GLU A 273 6.00 19.72 13.81
C GLU A 273 6.86 18.66 13.14
N ILE A 274 7.17 18.85 11.86
CA ILE A 274 8.17 18.07 11.14
C ILE A 274 9.24 19.00 10.60
N TRP A 275 10.48 18.74 10.99
CA TRP A 275 11.68 19.42 10.53
C TRP A 275 12.57 18.46 9.76
N ARG A 276 13.48 18.98 8.94
CA ARG A 276 14.47 18.13 8.25
C ARG A 276 15.85 18.79 8.17
N THR A 277 16.88 17.95 8.09
CA THR A 277 18.26 18.35 7.80
C THR A 277 18.94 17.34 6.87
N LYS A 278 19.89 17.79 6.07
CA LYS A 278 20.73 16.89 5.26
C LYS A 278 21.95 16.36 6.02
N ASN A 279 22.31 17.02 7.10
CA ASN A 279 23.52 16.71 7.87
C ASN A 279 23.18 16.63 9.36
N LEU A 280 22.85 15.43 9.82
CA LEU A 280 22.64 15.18 11.24
C LEU A 280 23.99 14.89 11.91
N SER A 281 24.39 15.72 12.84
CA SER A 281 25.58 15.54 13.67
C SER A 281 25.42 16.27 15.00
N LEU A 282 26.23 15.91 15.99
CA LEU A 282 26.21 16.59 17.29
C LEU A 282 26.57 18.08 17.22
N GLU A 283 27.25 18.52 16.16
CA GLU A 283 27.56 19.92 15.92
C GLU A 283 26.46 20.62 15.16
N SER A 284 25.99 20.01 14.05
CA SER A 284 25.02 20.66 13.18
C SER A 284 23.64 20.77 13.80
N CYS A 285 23.23 19.85 14.67
CA CYS A 285 21.91 19.89 15.31
C CYS A 285 21.73 21.09 16.25
N GLN A 286 22.83 21.67 16.74
CA GLN A 286 22.83 22.87 17.58
C GLN A 286 22.74 24.18 16.78
N ASN A 287 22.88 24.11 15.44
CA ASN A 287 22.75 25.27 14.58
C ASN A 287 21.33 25.33 13.97
N PRO A 288 20.53 26.33 14.31
CA PRO A 288 19.18 26.45 13.78
C PRO A 288 19.13 26.56 12.24
N ASP A 289 20.15 27.13 11.60
CA ASP A 289 20.23 27.23 10.14
C ASP A 289 20.43 25.87 9.45
N SER A 290 20.70 24.81 10.19
CA SER A 290 20.81 23.44 9.67
C SER A 290 19.46 22.77 9.46
N TRP A 291 18.38 23.35 10.00
CA TRP A 291 17.07 22.77 9.99
C TRP A 291 16.13 23.52 9.06
N GLU A 292 15.37 22.80 8.29
CA GLU A 292 14.32 23.29 7.39
C GLU A 292 12.96 22.78 7.89
N LEU A 293 12.00 23.69 8.06
CA LEU A 293 10.63 23.33 8.44
C LEU A 293 9.94 22.67 7.26
N VAL A 294 9.41 21.46 7.46
CA VAL A 294 8.55 20.76 6.49
C VAL A 294 7.09 21.17 6.71
N THR A 295 6.63 21.08 7.96
CA THR A 295 5.32 21.57 8.38
C THR A 295 5.33 21.92 9.86
N ASP A 296 4.59 22.94 10.24
CA ASP A 296 4.41 23.37 11.63
C ASP A 296 3.13 22.82 12.28
N ASP A 297 2.34 22.07 11.48
CA ASP A 297 1.06 21.50 11.92
C ASP A 297 0.78 20.21 11.12
N ALA A 298 1.50 19.14 11.43
CA ALA A 298 1.24 17.85 10.83
C ALA A 298 -0.08 17.26 11.36
N VAL A 299 -0.27 17.27 12.67
CA VAL A 299 -1.52 16.95 13.36
C VAL A 299 -1.61 17.74 14.67
N THR A 300 -2.82 18.10 15.09
CA THR A 300 -3.08 18.83 16.33
C THR A 300 -3.97 18.01 17.28
N GLY A 301 -3.69 18.06 18.57
CA GLY A 301 -4.38 17.27 19.60
C GLY A 301 -3.72 15.92 19.88
N TYR A 302 -2.46 15.76 19.50
CA TYR A 302 -1.71 14.51 19.59
C TYR A 302 -0.29 14.73 20.12
N GLU A 303 0.29 13.64 20.63
CA GLU A 303 1.67 13.55 21.12
C GLU A 303 2.36 12.31 20.58
N GLY A 304 3.62 12.05 20.96
CA GLY A 304 4.37 10.83 20.68
C GLY A 304 4.44 10.48 19.20
N PRO A 305 4.92 11.37 18.31
CA PRO A 305 4.97 11.09 16.90
C PRO A 305 6.01 10.02 16.56
N CYS A 306 5.63 9.06 15.72
CA CYS A 306 6.54 8.10 15.11
C CYS A 306 6.19 7.94 13.63
N LEU A 307 7.19 8.00 12.76
CA LEU A 307 7.02 7.89 11.31
C LEU A 307 7.72 6.65 10.80
N THR A 308 7.01 5.85 10.00
CA THR A 308 7.60 4.74 9.26
C THR A 308 7.06 4.67 7.83
N LYS A 309 7.80 4.02 6.95
CA LYS A 309 7.35 3.76 5.58
C LYS A 309 7.11 2.28 5.39
N TYR A 310 5.86 1.92 5.12
CA TYR A 310 5.43 0.55 4.94
C TYR A 310 4.68 0.41 3.62
N ARG A 311 5.03 -0.59 2.82
CA ARG A 311 4.44 -0.82 1.48
C ARG A 311 4.42 0.43 0.60
N GLY A 312 5.50 1.23 0.71
CA GLY A 312 5.66 2.44 -0.08
C GLY A 312 4.88 3.66 0.39
N GLN A 313 4.08 3.55 1.44
CA GLN A 313 3.32 4.64 2.04
C GLN A 313 3.90 5.06 3.39
N TYR A 314 3.69 6.31 3.78
CA TYR A 314 4.11 6.83 5.08
C TYR A 314 2.99 6.66 6.10
N TYR A 315 3.35 6.16 7.26
CA TYR A 315 2.47 5.95 8.41
C TYR A 315 2.98 6.82 9.56
N LEU A 316 2.22 7.84 9.89
CA LEU A 316 2.49 8.70 11.05
C LEU A 316 1.61 8.21 12.21
N TYR A 317 2.24 7.61 13.21
CA TYR A 317 1.61 7.22 14.46
C TYR A 317 1.74 8.35 15.46
N THR A 318 0.64 8.65 16.17
CA THR A 318 0.57 9.69 17.20
C THR A 318 -0.41 9.30 18.28
N ASP A 319 -0.14 9.63 19.53
CA ASP A 319 -1.02 9.34 20.66
C ASP A 319 -2.02 10.48 20.88
N LYS A 320 -3.32 10.20 20.84
CA LYS A 320 -4.36 11.20 21.03
C LYS A 320 -4.52 11.56 22.50
N LEU A 321 -4.42 12.84 22.81
CA LEU A 321 -4.75 13.36 24.13
C LEU A 321 -6.25 13.31 24.36
N ALA A 322 -6.67 12.72 25.50
CA ALA A 322 -8.08 12.48 25.80
C ALA A 322 -8.93 13.77 25.85
N ASP A 323 -8.30 14.88 26.19
CA ASP A 323 -8.98 16.11 26.58
C ASP A 323 -8.76 17.25 25.56
N TYR A 324 -8.30 16.93 24.34
CA TYR A 324 -8.08 17.98 23.34
C TYR A 324 -8.87 17.75 22.04
N PRO A 325 -9.62 18.74 21.60
CA PRO A 325 -10.19 19.81 22.42
C PRO A 325 -11.19 19.25 23.44
N PRO A 326 -11.38 19.88 24.60
CA PRO A 326 -12.21 19.35 25.70
C PRO A 326 -13.63 18.95 25.29
N GLU A 327 -14.20 19.63 24.30
CA GLU A 327 -15.50 19.32 23.72
C GLU A 327 -15.55 18.00 22.90
N ASN A 328 -14.39 17.44 22.57
CA ASN A 328 -14.24 16.19 21.83
C ASN A 328 -13.74 15.04 22.71
N ALA A 329 -13.97 15.10 24.01
CA ALA A 329 -13.73 14.00 24.95
C ALA A 329 -14.63 12.80 24.60
N ASP A 330 -14.35 12.16 23.45
CA ASP A 330 -15.13 11.06 22.87
C ASP A 330 -14.64 9.67 23.32
N GLY A 331 -13.76 9.62 24.32
CA GLY A 331 -13.19 8.38 24.84
C GLY A 331 -12.22 7.69 23.86
N LYS A 332 -11.72 8.38 22.84
CA LYS A 332 -10.80 7.82 21.84
C LYS A 332 -9.33 8.11 22.13
N ARG A 333 -8.96 8.20 23.40
CA ARG A 333 -7.56 8.24 23.82
C ARG A 333 -6.81 7.02 23.24
N GLY A 334 -5.54 7.18 22.87
CA GLY A 334 -4.69 6.12 22.38
C GLY A 334 -4.04 6.45 21.03
N VAL A 335 -3.15 5.57 20.58
CA VAL A 335 -2.41 5.77 19.34
C VAL A 335 -3.34 5.75 18.13
N HIS A 336 -3.15 6.73 17.27
CA HIS A 336 -3.80 6.84 15.97
C HIS A 336 -2.74 6.81 14.87
N VAL A 337 -3.13 6.36 13.71
CA VAL A 337 -2.30 6.39 12.50
C VAL A 337 -2.93 7.28 11.45
N SER A 338 -2.11 8.16 10.89
CA SER A 338 -2.42 8.92 9.68
C SER A 338 -1.60 8.37 8.54
N VAL A 339 -2.26 7.96 7.47
CA VAL A 339 -1.57 7.41 6.29
C VAL A 339 -1.51 8.49 5.23
N ALA A 340 -0.33 8.77 4.72
CA ALA A 340 -0.16 9.72 3.65
C ALA A 340 -0.72 9.18 2.34
N SER A 341 -1.68 9.90 1.79
CA SER A 341 -2.56 9.44 0.71
C SER A 341 -1.96 9.54 -0.67
N THR A 342 -0.67 9.75 -0.89
CA THR A 342 -0.25 9.93 -2.25
C THR A 342 0.83 9.00 -2.71
N ALA A 343 0.38 8.08 -3.49
CA ALA A 343 1.18 7.35 -4.47
C ALA A 343 1.83 8.27 -5.52
N THR A 344 1.48 9.55 -5.62
CA THR A 344 1.89 10.40 -6.75
C THR A 344 3.25 11.06 -6.57
N THR A 345 3.67 11.33 -5.35
CA THR A 345 4.95 12.03 -5.15
C THR A 345 5.99 11.19 -4.42
N GLY A 346 5.56 10.33 -3.48
CA GLY A 346 6.46 9.46 -2.74
C GLY A 346 7.55 10.21 -1.96
N LYS A 347 7.33 11.52 -1.71
CA LYS A 347 8.28 12.38 -1.02
C LYS A 347 7.60 13.02 0.18
N LEU A 348 8.19 12.82 1.33
CA LEU A 348 7.66 13.33 2.60
C LEU A 348 7.50 14.85 2.61
N ASP A 349 8.37 15.58 1.93
CA ASP A 349 8.39 17.03 1.83
C ASP A 349 7.31 17.65 0.93
N GLU A 350 6.59 16.82 0.16
CA GLU A 350 5.47 17.27 -0.67
C GLU A 350 4.12 17.17 0.04
N TYR A 351 4.09 16.63 1.27
CA TYR A 351 2.89 16.53 2.07
C TYR A 351 2.62 17.82 2.83
N THR A 352 1.58 18.51 2.43
CA THR A 352 0.98 19.58 3.21
C THR A 352 -0.24 19.02 3.95
N GLY A 353 -0.06 18.72 5.22
CA GLY A 353 -1.14 18.23 6.08
C GLY A 353 -1.30 16.70 6.06
N TRP A 354 -0.88 16.09 7.13
CA TRP A 354 -1.27 14.74 7.50
C TRP A 354 -2.73 14.80 7.90
N LEU A 355 -3.58 14.23 7.07
CA LEU A 355 -5.00 14.50 7.09
C LEU A 355 -5.67 13.91 8.33
N GLU A 356 -6.23 14.75 9.17
CA GLU A 356 -7.20 14.36 10.20
C GLU A 356 -8.33 13.47 9.62
N LYS A 357 -8.62 13.61 8.33
CA LYS A 357 -9.65 12.84 7.63
C LYS A 357 -9.33 11.36 7.47
N ASN A 358 -8.08 10.95 7.58
CA ASN A 358 -7.61 9.58 7.38
C ASN A 358 -6.96 9.00 8.63
N GLN A 359 -7.29 9.53 9.77
CA GLN A 359 -6.81 9.01 11.03
C GLN A 359 -7.65 7.82 11.48
N HIS A 360 -6.96 6.74 11.82
CA HIS A 360 -7.55 5.57 12.42
C HIS A 360 -6.92 5.32 13.78
N LYS A 361 -7.75 5.16 14.82
CA LYS A 361 -7.26 4.62 16.08
C LYS A 361 -6.74 3.21 15.79
N ILE A 362 -5.50 2.92 16.17
CA ILE A 362 -4.99 1.55 16.09
C ILE A 362 -5.68 0.68 17.14
N ILE A 363 -5.78 -0.60 16.84
CA ILE A 363 -6.38 -1.57 17.74
C ILE A 363 -5.27 -2.52 18.17
N GLY A 364 -4.91 -2.49 19.46
CA GLY A 364 -4.08 -3.51 20.09
C GLY A 364 -4.94 -4.74 20.41
N TRP A 365 -4.48 -5.90 20.02
CA TRP A 365 -5.12 -7.18 20.30
C TRP A 365 -4.22 -7.99 21.25
N ALA A 366 -4.64 -8.14 22.48
CA ALA A 366 -3.93 -8.98 23.45
C ALA A 366 -3.99 -10.47 23.05
N ALA A 367 -3.11 -11.26 23.61
CA ALA A 367 -3.02 -12.70 23.36
C ALA A 367 -4.33 -13.46 23.72
N ASP A 368 -5.12 -12.96 24.65
CA ASP A 368 -6.43 -13.50 25.03
C ASP A 368 -7.58 -13.03 24.10
N GLY A 369 -7.29 -12.15 23.13
CA GLY A 369 -8.25 -11.58 22.21
C GLY A 369 -8.98 -10.34 22.71
N SER A 370 -8.64 -9.82 23.88
CA SER A 370 -9.14 -8.52 24.34
C SER A 370 -8.51 -7.38 23.57
N GLN A 371 -9.18 -6.24 23.53
CA GLN A 371 -8.60 -5.02 23.00
C GLN A 371 -7.81 -4.31 24.09
N LYS A 372 -6.65 -3.80 23.70
CA LYS A 372 -5.78 -2.97 24.53
C LYS A 372 -5.66 -1.58 23.94
N ASP A 373 -5.60 -0.58 24.79
CA ASP A 373 -5.32 0.78 24.39
C ASP A 373 -3.81 0.99 24.34
N CYS A 374 -3.25 0.94 23.12
CA CYS A 374 -1.87 1.31 22.88
C CYS A 374 -1.68 2.81 23.13
N ARG A 375 -0.66 3.14 23.90
CA ARG A 375 -0.26 4.51 24.19
C ARG A 375 1.13 4.74 23.60
N HIS A 376 1.60 5.95 23.65
CA HIS A 376 2.88 6.43 23.19
C HIS A 376 3.94 5.33 22.99
N GLY A 377 4.54 5.27 21.80
CA GLY A 377 5.53 4.26 21.45
C GLY A 377 5.95 4.39 20.00
N THR A 378 6.72 3.44 19.49
CA THR A 378 7.25 3.49 18.13
C THR A 378 6.83 2.29 17.30
N VAL A 379 6.75 2.51 15.99
CA VAL A 379 6.50 1.46 14.99
C VAL A 379 7.60 1.51 13.95
N ILE A 380 8.25 0.39 13.73
CA ILE A 380 9.26 0.24 12.68
C ILE A 380 8.80 -0.72 11.58
N THR A 381 9.25 -0.46 10.37
CA THR A 381 9.12 -1.41 9.26
C THR A 381 10.35 -2.32 9.24
N VAL A 382 10.12 -3.60 9.46
CA VAL A 382 11.15 -4.63 9.44
C VAL A 382 11.21 -5.27 8.07
N THR A 383 12.38 -5.23 7.44
CA THR A 383 12.64 -5.82 6.11
C THR A 383 13.71 -6.91 6.16
N ASP A 384 14.45 -7.04 7.25
CA ASP A 384 15.43 -8.10 7.44
C ASP A 384 14.72 -9.45 7.58
N LYS A 385 15.15 -10.44 6.79
CA LYS A 385 14.48 -11.75 6.72
C LYS A 385 14.55 -12.55 8.02
N ASN A 386 15.62 -12.41 8.81
CA ASN A 386 15.75 -13.13 10.07
C ASN A 386 14.86 -12.47 11.13
N ALA A 387 14.81 -11.14 11.17
CA ALA A 387 13.91 -10.41 12.04
C ALA A 387 12.44 -10.72 11.71
N ILE A 388 12.07 -10.68 10.43
CA ILE A 388 10.72 -11.07 9.99
C ILE A 388 10.41 -12.50 10.42
N LYS A 389 11.35 -13.42 10.24
CA LYS A 389 11.17 -14.82 10.66
C LYS A 389 10.94 -14.91 12.17
N THR A 390 11.70 -14.20 12.97
CA THR A 390 11.54 -14.17 14.43
C THR A 390 10.13 -13.70 14.83
N ILE A 391 9.70 -12.56 14.30
CA ILE A 391 8.36 -12.01 14.56
C ILE A 391 7.28 -13.01 14.11
N TRP A 392 7.42 -13.58 12.94
CA TRP A 392 6.44 -14.49 12.35
C TRP A 392 6.33 -15.81 13.11
N ASP A 393 7.46 -16.34 13.58
CA ASP A 393 7.51 -17.56 14.38
C ASP A 393 6.92 -17.35 15.78
N LEU A 394 7.14 -16.20 16.40
CA LEU A 394 6.48 -15.80 17.65
C LEU A 394 4.97 -15.66 17.44
N ARG A 395 4.57 -14.97 16.38
CA ARG A 395 3.16 -14.88 15.98
C ARG A 395 2.50 -16.24 15.90
N ALA A 396 3.16 -17.21 15.25
CA ALA A 396 2.65 -18.57 15.11
C ALA A 396 2.49 -19.26 16.47
N LYS A 397 3.44 -19.10 17.38
CA LYS A 397 3.34 -19.64 18.75
C LYS A 397 2.18 -19.02 19.52
N THR A 398 2.03 -17.73 19.43
CA THR A 398 0.92 -16.98 20.04
C THR A 398 -0.43 -17.48 19.56
N ILE A 399 -0.57 -17.72 18.24
CA ILE A 399 -1.80 -18.22 17.64
C ILE A 399 -2.11 -19.66 18.04
N TYR A 400 -1.10 -20.49 18.22
CA TYR A 400 -1.26 -21.94 18.30
C TYR A 400 -1.10 -22.54 19.67
N ASN A 401 -0.48 -21.85 20.62
CA ASN A 401 -0.28 -22.36 21.98
C ASN A 401 -1.48 -22.17 22.91
N ASN A 402 -2.38 -21.26 22.60
CA ASN A 402 -3.55 -20.99 23.43
C ASN A 402 -4.78 -21.79 23.00
N LYS A 403 -4.97 -22.96 23.62
CA LYS A 403 -6.13 -23.85 23.54
C LYS A 403 -6.23 -24.69 22.26
N SER A 404 -6.50 -25.97 22.42
CA SER A 404 -6.81 -26.95 21.38
C SER A 404 -7.72 -26.34 20.31
N ASP A 405 -7.25 -26.36 19.03
CA ASP A 405 -8.05 -25.96 17.88
C ASP A 405 -9.27 -26.87 17.63
N ASN A 406 -9.44 -27.89 18.47
CA ASN A 406 -10.54 -28.82 18.39
C ASN A 406 -11.56 -28.51 19.46
N PRO A 407 -12.85 -28.65 19.17
CA PRO A 407 -13.90 -28.51 20.15
C PRO A 407 -13.73 -29.55 21.27
N THR A 408 -14.01 -29.16 22.49
CA THR A 408 -14.01 -30.06 23.66
C THR A 408 -15.23 -30.95 23.71
N GLN A 409 -16.23 -30.66 22.88
CA GLN A 409 -17.47 -31.44 22.71
C GLN A 409 -17.69 -31.75 21.23
N SER A 410 -18.47 -32.81 20.95
CA SER A 410 -18.89 -33.14 19.61
C SER A 410 -19.63 -31.99 18.95
N VAL A 411 -19.23 -31.63 17.73
CA VAL A 411 -19.92 -30.65 16.87
C VAL A 411 -20.93 -31.31 15.97
N GLY A 412 -20.66 -32.58 15.61
CA GLY A 412 -21.43 -33.34 14.64
C GLY A 412 -21.26 -32.78 13.23
N GLN A 413 -22.22 -31.94 12.81
CA GLN A 413 -22.27 -31.28 11.52
C GLN A 413 -22.44 -29.77 11.74
N GLY A 414 -21.60 -28.94 11.08
CA GLY A 414 -21.79 -27.50 11.06
C GLY A 414 -20.59 -26.69 11.55
N TRP A 415 -20.84 -25.43 11.86
CA TRP A 415 -19.82 -24.48 12.29
C TRP A 415 -19.43 -24.66 13.74
N TYR A 416 -18.11 -24.70 13.98
CA TYR A 416 -17.49 -24.49 15.26
C TYR A 416 -16.76 -23.15 15.26
N GLN A 417 -17.08 -22.29 16.20
CA GLN A 417 -16.47 -20.96 16.34
C GLN A 417 -15.53 -20.97 17.54
N LYS A 418 -14.28 -20.65 17.28
CA LYS A 418 -13.26 -20.48 18.32
C LYS A 418 -12.97 -19.02 18.50
N GLU A 419 -12.92 -18.55 19.73
CA GLU A 419 -12.40 -17.25 20.02
C GLU A 419 -10.90 -17.21 19.70
N SER A 420 -10.45 -16.18 18.98
CA SER A 420 -9.07 -16.02 18.57
C SER A 420 -8.77 -14.54 18.41
N PHE A 421 -7.64 -14.13 18.91
CA PHE A 421 -7.15 -12.77 18.71
C PHE A 421 -6.68 -12.49 17.28
N LEU A 422 -6.48 -13.53 16.49
CA LEU A 422 -6.20 -13.43 15.07
C LEU A 422 -7.44 -13.59 14.19
N GLY A 423 -8.58 -13.29 14.69
CA GLY A 423 -9.72 -13.15 13.81
C GLY A 423 -9.34 -12.14 12.73
N PRO A 424 -9.23 -12.55 11.45
CA PRO A 424 -8.75 -11.65 10.38
C PRO A 424 -9.77 -10.58 10.03
N ASN A 425 -10.74 -10.32 10.88
CA ASN A 425 -11.96 -9.73 10.42
C ASN A 425 -12.27 -8.47 11.17
N TYR A 426 -12.51 -7.46 10.43
CA TYR A 426 -13.19 -6.26 10.84
C TYR A 426 -14.35 -6.60 11.79
N GLY A 427 -14.10 -6.55 13.10
CA GLY A 427 -15.08 -6.75 14.12
C GLY A 427 -15.37 -8.19 14.60
N SER A 428 -14.68 -9.22 14.09
CA SER A 428 -14.84 -10.59 14.60
C SER A 428 -13.56 -11.12 15.24
N LYS A 429 -13.66 -11.45 16.50
CA LYS A 429 -12.60 -12.10 17.29
C LYS A 429 -12.56 -13.63 17.08
N TYR A 430 -13.22 -14.15 16.07
CA TYR A 430 -13.49 -15.57 15.98
C TYR A 430 -12.99 -16.19 14.68
N ILE A 431 -12.35 -17.34 14.80
CA ILE A 431 -12.09 -18.25 13.68
C ILE A 431 -13.18 -19.28 13.62
N LYS A 432 -13.72 -19.52 12.43
CA LYS A 432 -14.75 -20.52 12.19
C LYS A 432 -14.16 -21.72 11.45
N TYR A 433 -14.55 -22.90 11.89
CA TYR A 433 -14.23 -24.18 11.28
C TYR A 433 -15.52 -24.93 10.98
N TRP A 434 -15.53 -25.67 9.87
CA TRP A 434 -16.64 -26.55 9.51
C TRP A 434 -16.32 -27.98 9.83
N TYR A 435 -17.25 -28.68 10.47
CA TYR A 435 -17.16 -30.08 10.82
C TYR A 435 -18.24 -30.89 10.10
N GLU A 436 -17.89 -32.11 9.68
CA GLU A 436 -18.78 -33.12 9.14
C GLU A 436 -18.52 -34.41 9.90
N ASN A 437 -19.52 -34.94 10.60
CA ASN A 437 -19.39 -36.10 11.47
C ASN A 437 -18.22 -35.99 12.47
N ASP A 438 -18.11 -34.86 13.11
CA ASP A 438 -17.02 -34.49 14.05
C ASP A 438 -15.63 -34.40 13.42
N VAL A 439 -15.50 -34.46 12.11
CA VAL A 439 -14.24 -34.31 11.40
C VAL A 439 -14.13 -32.89 10.85
N ARG A 440 -13.07 -32.16 11.24
CA ARG A 440 -12.75 -30.86 10.70
C ARG A 440 -12.47 -30.97 9.19
N GLN A 441 -13.09 -30.09 8.44
CA GLN A 441 -12.95 -30.03 6.99
C GLN A 441 -11.88 -29.02 6.55
N GLY A 442 -11.44 -29.11 5.28
CA GLY A 442 -10.52 -28.16 4.66
C GLY A 442 -9.05 -28.35 5.01
N LEU A 443 -8.64 -29.53 5.51
CA LEU A 443 -7.26 -29.79 5.94
C LEU A 443 -6.32 -30.27 4.82
N VAL A 444 -6.86 -30.61 3.64
CA VAL A 444 -6.12 -31.19 2.50
C VAL A 444 -6.45 -30.46 1.20
N ASN A 445 -5.65 -30.68 0.16
CA ASN A 445 -5.92 -30.21 -1.21
C ASN A 445 -6.19 -28.70 -1.30
N ARG A 446 -5.33 -27.87 -0.71
CA ARG A 446 -5.47 -26.40 -0.62
C ARG A 446 -6.67 -25.93 0.22
N GLY A 447 -7.62 -26.80 0.53
CA GLY A 447 -8.80 -26.49 1.30
C GLY A 447 -10.06 -27.16 0.75
N LYS A 448 -11.20 -26.76 1.30
CA LYS A 448 -12.51 -27.27 0.89
C LYS A 448 -13.52 -26.14 0.78
N GLU A 449 -14.25 -26.11 -0.32
CA GLU A 449 -15.42 -25.25 -0.43
C GLU A 449 -16.65 -26.00 0.11
N ILE A 450 -17.42 -25.33 0.93
CA ILE A 450 -18.66 -25.85 1.49
C ILE A 450 -19.82 -24.90 1.18
N TYR A 451 -21.02 -25.45 1.11
CA TYR A 451 -22.26 -24.68 1.10
C TYR A 451 -22.95 -24.84 2.43
N ASP A 452 -23.24 -23.72 3.07
CA ASP A 452 -24.03 -23.69 4.29
C ASP A 452 -25.46 -23.28 3.96
N PRO A 453 -26.44 -24.17 4.12
CA PRO A 453 -27.82 -23.88 3.80
C PRO A 453 -28.48 -22.87 4.76
N ASP A 454 -28.01 -22.78 6.01
CA ASP A 454 -28.59 -21.89 7.00
C ASP A 454 -28.30 -20.41 6.66
N SER A 455 -27.09 -20.13 6.20
CA SER A 455 -26.71 -18.79 5.73
C SER A 455 -26.96 -18.57 4.24
N ASN A 456 -27.34 -19.62 3.51
CA ASN A 456 -27.46 -19.64 2.06
C ASN A 456 -26.18 -19.07 1.39
N GLY A 457 -25.03 -19.64 1.76
CA GLY A 457 -23.73 -19.15 1.31
C GLY A 457 -22.69 -20.22 1.05
N TRP A 458 -21.78 -19.90 0.14
CA TRP A 458 -20.58 -20.68 -0.11
C TRP A 458 -19.42 -20.14 0.69
N TYR A 459 -18.60 -21.03 1.26
CA TYR A 459 -17.45 -20.70 2.12
C TYR A 459 -16.23 -21.53 1.70
N TRP A 460 -15.05 -20.96 1.88
CA TRP A 460 -13.78 -21.64 1.68
C TRP A 460 -13.12 -21.95 3.03
N LEU A 461 -12.76 -23.20 3.22
CA LEU A 461 -12.00 -23.69 4.36
C LEU A 461 -10.55 -23.89 3.92
N ASP A 462 -9.65 -23.02 4.37
CA ASP A 462 -8.27 -22.91 3.89
C ASP A 462 -7.34 -23.90 4.58
N SER A 463 -6.73 -24.82 3.81
CA SER A 463 -5.80 -25.81 4.38
C SER A 463 -4.53 -25.17 4.95
N ASN A 464 -4.07 -24.06 4.35
CA ASN A 464 -2.92 -23.32 4.85
C ASN A 464 -3.20 -22.68 6.21
N ASN A 465 -4.48 -22.50 6.54
CA ASN A 465 -4.94 -22.01 7.83
C ASN A 465 -5.70 -23.10 8.60
N LYS A 466 -5.22 -24.35 8.53
CA LYS A 466 -5.76 -25.51 9.27
C LYS A 466 -7.28 -25.71 9.09
N GLY A 467 -7.80 -25.42 7.91
CA GLY A 467 -9.22 -25.54 7.61
C GLY A 467 -10.09 -24.43 8.19
N ALA A 468 -9.50 -23.31 8.58
CA ALA A 468 -10.24 -22.13 8.98
C ALA A 468 -10.99 -21.51 7.79
N MET A 469 -12.16 -20.93 8.07
CA MET A 469 -12.94 -20.18 7.07
C MET A 469 -12.15 -18.99 6.56
N ALA A 470 -12.01 -18.88 5.25
CA ALA A 470 -11.45 -17.70 4.61
C ALA A 470 -12.44 -16.53 4.67
N SER A 471 -11.95 -15.32 4.90
CA SER A 471 -12.74 -14.10 4.91
C SER A 471 -11.90 -12.92 4.40
N SER A 472 -12.53 -11.92 3.82
CA SER A 472 -11.87 -10.76 3.18
C SER A 472 -10.71 -11.19 2.27
N LYS A 473 -10.91 -12.25 1.47
CA LYS A 473 -9.83 -12.93 0.76
C LYS A 473 -10.26 -13.37 -0.63
N ASP A 474 -9.39 -13.17 -1.60
CA ASP A 474 -9.50 -13.78 -2.92
C ASP A 474 -8.84 -15.17 -2.92
N VAL A 475 -9.50 -16.13 -3.53
CA VAL A 475 -9.03 -17.52 -3.60
C VAL A 475 -9.11 -18.02 -5.03
N TYR A 476 -8.03 -18.69 -5.49
CA TYR A 476 -7.98 -19.31 -6.81
C TYR A 476 -8.42 -20.75 -6.71
N LEU A 477 -9.59 -21.09 -7.28
CA LEU A 477 -10.26 -22.35 -7.12
C LEU A 477 -10.36 -23.11 -8.45
N PRO A 478 -10.30 -24.47 -8.41
CA PRO A 478 -10.62 -25.29 -9.59
C PRO A 478 -12.09 -25.11 -9.98
N ILE A 479 -12.36 -25.04 -11.27
CA ILE A 479 -13.73 -25.00 -11.81
C ILE A 479 -14.41 -26.35 -11.62
N ASP A 480 -13.74 -27.43 -11.97
CA ASP A 480 -14.20 -28.80 -11.72
C ASP A 480 -13.52 -29.38 -10.47
N LYS A 481 -14.20 -29.23 -9.34
CA LYS A 481 -13.72 -29.71 -8.04
C LYS A 481 -13.70 -31.23 -7.94
N VAL A 482 -14.56 -31.91 -8.67
CA VAL A 482 -14.63 -33.38 -8.65
C VAL A 482 -13.39 -33.96 -9.35
N ALA A 483 -13.07 -33.43 -10.52
CA ALA A 483 -11.86 -33.84 -11.23
C ALA A 483 -10.58 -33.45 -10.45
N TYR A 484 -10.54 -32.27 -9.85
CA TYR A 484 -9.42 -31.83 -9.03
C TYR A 484 -9.19 -32.73 -7.79
N ASN A 485 -10.26 -33.05 -7.06
CA ASN A 485 -10.18 -33.88 -5.88
C ASN A 485 -9.84 -35.34 -6.20
N ALA A 486 -10.17 -35.81 -7.42
CA ALA A 486 -9.82 -37.15 -7.87
C ALA A 486 -8.33 -37.31 -8.13
N ASP A 487 -7.70 -36.28 -8.76
CA ASP A 487 -6.26 -36.23 -9.03
C ASP A 487 -5.82 -34.78 -9.23
N ALA A 488 -5.32 -34.14 -8.17
CA ALA A 488 -4.90 -32.76 -8.19
C ALA A 488 -3.68 -32.52 -9.09
N ASP A 489 -2.78 -33.51 -9.17
CA ASP A 489 -1.57 -33.40 -10.01
C ASP A 489 -1.91 -33.51 -11.51
N ALA A 490 -2.78 -34.42 -11.87
CA ALA A 490 -3.25 -34.57 -13.26
C ALA A 490 -4.16 -33.40 -13.69
N TYR A 491 -4.88 -32.75 -12.76
CA TYR A 491 -5.71 -31.59 -13.04
C TYR A 491 -4.86 -30.40 -13.53
N GLY A 492 -3.70 -30.20 -12.88
CA GLY A 492 -2.72 -29.20 -13.26
C GLY A 492 -3.19 -27.77 -13.01
N MET A 493 -2.37 -26.80 -13.52
CA MET A 493 -2.58 -25.35 -13.34
C MET A 493 -2.91 -24.64 -14.67
N ASP A 494 -3.61 -25.31 -15.57
CA ASP A 494 -4.13 -24.68 -16.78
C ASP A 494 -5.13 -23.58 -16.39
N PRO A 495 -4.89 -22.30 -16.75
CA PRO A 495 -5.73 -21.18 -16.33
C PRO A 495 -7.22 -21.36 -16.68
N ASP A 496 -7.52 -22.03 -17.77
CA ASP A 496 -8.91 -22.26 -18.22
C ASP A 496 -9.68 -23.23 -17.29
N LYS A 497 -8.97 -23.92 -16.43
CA LYS A 497 -9.57 -24.83 -15.43
C LYS A 497 -9.74 -24.20 -14.05
N TRP A 498 -9.33 -22.93 -13.87
CA TRP A 498 -9.34 -22.25 -12.58
C TRP A 498 -10.11 -20.94 -12.65
N LYS A 499 -10.60 -20.50 -11.50
CA LYS A 499 -11.30 -19.22 -11.36
C LYS A 499 -10.88 -18.51 -10.07
N TRP A 500 -10.81 -17.19 -10.11
CA TRP A 500 -10.74 -16.37 -8.92
C TRP A 500 -12.15 -16.19 -8.35
N VAL A 501 -12.28 -16.33 -7.04
CA VAL A 501 -13.48 -16.00 -6.27
C VAL A 501 -13.10 -15.15 -5.09
N ARG A 502 -14.05 -14.40 -4.55
CA ARG A 502 -13.83 -13.53 -3.39
C ARG A 502 -14.78 -13.92 -2.26
N TYR A 503 -14.23 -13.95 -1.06
CA TYR A 503 -15.00 -14.12 0.17
C TYR A 503 -15.07 -12.80 0.92
N ASP A 504 -16.27 -12.41 1.35
CA ASP A 504 -16.51 -11.18 2.09
C ASP A 504 -15.94 -11.25 3.52
N MET A 505 -16.15 -10.19 4.30
CA MET A 505 -15.69 -10.13 5.69
C MET A 505 -16.34 -11.19 6.60
N TYR A 506 -17.47 -11.75 6.20
CA TYR A 506 -18.17 -12.83 6.92
C TYR A 506 -17.79 -14.21 6.40
N GLY A 507 -16.91 -14.28 5.41
CA GLY A 507 -16.46 -15.50 4.75
C GLY A 507 -17.39 -16.02 3.67
N LYS A 508 -18.45 -15.29 3.30
CA LYS A 508 -19.39 -15.71 2.27
C LYS A 508 -18.86 -15.33 0.89
N MET A 509 -18.98 -16.26 -0.07
CA MET A 509 -18.60 -16.00 -1.46
C MET A 509 -19.43 -14.87 -2.04
N ILE A 510 -18.77 -13.93 -2.70
CA ILE A 510 -19.39 -12.78 -3.35
C ILE A 510 -19.91 -13.19 -4.74
N HIS A 511 -21.09 -12.69 -5.07
CA HIS A 511 -21.75 -12.78 -6.38
C HIS A 511 -22.23 -11.40 -6.80
N GLY A 512 -22.16 -11.10 -8.10
CA GLY A 512 -22.54 -9.80 -8.63
C GLY A 512 -21.47 -8.74 -8.40
N GLU A 513 -21.90 -7.49 -8.22
CA GLU A 513 -21.01 -6.35 -8.01
C GLU A 513 -20.39 -6.35 -6.60
N ASP A 514 -19.11 -6.05 -6.52
CA ASP A 514 -18.40 -5.82 -5.27
C ASP A 514 -17.67 -4.47 -5.33
N HIS A 515 -17.92 -3.65 -4.32
CA HIS A 515 -17.36 -2.32 -4.21
C HIS A 515 -16.55 -2.23 -2.92
N ARG A 516 -15.28 -1.91 -3.00
CA ARG A 516 -14.44 -1.68 -1.83
C ARG A 516 -13.27 -0.77 -2.15
N HIS A 517 -12.67 -0.22 -1.13
CA HIS A 517 -11.39 0.44 -1.29
C HIS A 517 -10.33 -0.56 -1.78
N ILE A 518 -9.50 -0.10 -2.72
CA ILE A 518 -8.37 -0.90 -3.20
C ILE A 518 -7.42 -1.12 -2.03
N GLU A 519 -7.11 -2.37 -1.70
CA GLU A 519 -6.23 -2.71 -0.57
C GLU A 519 -4.87 -2.00 -0.67
N GLY A 520 -4.35 -1.53 0.47
CA GLY A 520 -3.06 -0.83 0.58
C GLY A 520 -3.12 0.66 0.24
N THR A 521 -4.30 1.23 0.07
CA THR A 521 -4.51 2.65 -0.18
C THR A 521 -5.27 3.29 0.98
N SER A 522 -5.08 4.60 1.18
CA SER A 522 -5.74 5.35 2.26
C SER A 522 -7.28 5.32 2.18
N ALA A 523 -7.98 5.83 3.18
CA ALA A 523 -9.44 5.99 3.15
C ALA A 523 -9.93 6.87 2.00
N ASP A 524 -9.06 7.71 1.40
CA ASP A 524 -9.31 8.45 0.16
C ASP A 524 -8.97 7.65 -1.10
N ALA A 525 -8.54 6.38 -0.95
CA ALA A 525 -8.30 5.53 -2.09
C ALA A 525 -9.56 5.44 -2.94
N PRO A 526 -9.41 5.47 -4.26
CA PRO A 526 -10.54 5.28 -5.14
C PRO A 526 -11.23 3.96 -4.82
N TRP A 527 -12.54 3.99 -4.84
CA TRP A 527 -13.31 2.77 -4.78
C TRP A 527 -12.96 1.91 -5.98
N GLY A 528 -12.64 0.64 -5.73
CA GLY A 528 -12.50 -0.37 -6.74
C GLY A 528 -13.84 -1.07 -6.97
N TYR A 529 -14.09 -1.42 -8.21
CA TYR A 529 -15.28 -2.13 -8.64
C TYR A 529 -14.88 -3.42 -9.31
N TRP A 530 -15.47 -4.54 -8.84
CA TRP A 530 -15.31 -5.88 -9.40
C TRP A 530 -16.66 -6.48 -9.69
N TYR A 531 -16.71 -7.49 -10.52
CA TYR A 531 -17.91 -8.26 -10.77
C TYR A 531 -17.63 -9.74 -10.70
N PHE A 532 -18.47 -10.44 -9.96
CA PHE A 532 -18.39 -11.88 -9.77
C PHE A 532 -19.62 -12.53 -10.41
N ASP A 533 -19.40 -13.60 -11.18
CA ASP A 533 -20.49 -14.32 -11.83
C ASP A 533 -21.57 -14.72 -10.83
N ASN A 534 -22.81 -14.41 -11.14
CA ASN A 534 -23.95 -14.61 -10.23
C ASN A 534 -24.22 -16.08 -9.86
N THR A 535 -23.71 -17.02 -10.66
CA THR A 535 -23.92 -18.46 -10.44
C THR A 535 -22.68 -19.10 -9.82
N THR A 536 -21.51 -18.79 -10.37
CA THR A 536 -20.28 -19.50 -10.05
C THR A 536 -19.37 -18.74 -9.07
N GLY A 537 -19.64 -17.46 -8.82
CA GLY A 537 -18.76 -16.57 -8.04
C GLY A 537 -17.42 -16.27 -8.73
N ALA A 538 -17.25 -16.63 -10.02
CA ALA A 538 -16.02 -16.36 -10.75
C ALA A 538 -15.85 -14.87 -11.01
N MET A 539 -14.69 -14.32 -10.65
CA MET A 539 -14.30 -12.95 -10.96
C MET A 539 -14.28 -12.76 -12.48
N LYS A 540 -14.87 -11.66 -12.95
CA LYS A 540 -14.88 -11.32 -14.37
C LYS A 540 -13.61 -10.56 -14.75
N HIS A 541 -13.15 -10.85 -15.96
CA HIS A 541 -12.01 -10.20 -16.63
C HIS A 541 -12.44 -9.85 -18.06
N GLY A 542 -11.79 -8.87 -18.66
CA GLY A 542 -12.08 -8.44 -20.01
C GLY A 542 -13.40 -7.68 -20.15
N LEU A 543 -13.83 -7.54 -21.42
CA LEU A 543 -15.07 -6.83 -21.75
C LEU A 543 -16.26 -7.63 -21.27
N THR A 544 -17.06 -7.03 -20.40
CA THR A 544 -18.19 -7.68 -19.73
C THR A 544 -19.44 -6.82 -19.82
N GLU A 545 -20.56 -7.44 -20.09
CA GLU A 545 -21.86 -6.78 -20.06
C GLU A 545 -22.51 -6.94 -18.68
N ILE A 546 -22.84 -5.82 -18.05
CA ILE A 546 -23.48 -5.77 -16.72
C ILE A 546 -24.77 -4.96 -16.76
N SER A 547 -25.58 -5.05 -15.71
CA SER A 547 -26.76 -4.21 -15.56
C SER A 547 -26.36 -2.73 -15.45
N ASN A 548 -27.11 -1.84 -16.11
CA ASN A 548 -26.93 -0.39 -15.95
C ASN A 548 -27.78 0.20 -14.80
N GLY A 549 -28.45 -0.65 -14.02
CA GLY A 549 -29.31 -0.23 -12.91
C GLY A 549 -30.70 0.31 -13.31
N ASN A 550 -30.95 0.54 -14.62
CA ASN A 550 -32.17 1.13 -15.14
C ASN A 550 -32.97 0.15 -16.03
N GLY A 551 -32.75 -1.15 -15.85
CA GLY A 551 -33.43 -2.22 -16.61
C GLY A 551 -32.81 -2.52 -17.98
N GLY A 552 -31.68 -1.91 -18.31
CA GLY A 552 -30.84 -2.20 -19.47
C GLY A 552 -29.47 -2.75 -19.07
N THR A 553 -28.57 -2.84 -20.05
CA THR A 553 -27.21 -3.29 -19.86
C THR A 553 -26.19 -2.23 -20.34
N LYS A 554 -24.98 -2.32 -19.85
CA LYS A 554 -23.81 -1.57 -20.31
C LYS A 554 -22.61 -2.50 -20.40
N LYS A 555 -21.66 -2.19 -21.28
CA LYS A 555 -20.39 -2.89 -21.36
C LYS A 555 -19.34 -2.14 -20.58
N VAL A 556 -18.56 -2.86 -19.77
CA VAL A 556 -17.42 -2.35 -18.99
C VAL A 556 -16.26 -3.30 -19.20
N TYR A 557 -15.04 -2.87 -18.87
CA TYR A 557 -13.86 -3.74 -18.94
C TYR A 557 -13.30 -3.96 -17.54
N TYR A 558 -13.11 -5.22 -17.19
CA TYR A 558 -12.40 -5.62 -15.99
C TYR A 558 -10.98 -6.02 -16.37
N ASP A 559 -10.00 -5.42 -15.70
CA ASP A 559 -8.58 -5.69 -15.95
C ASP A 559 -8.29 -7.19 -15.96
N ASP A 560 -7.53 -7.65 -16.95
CA ASP A 560 -7.31 -9.07 -17.20
C ASP A 560 -6.52 -9.77 -16.08
N THR A 561 -5.81 -9.00 -15.24
CA THR A 561 -5.00 -9.52 -14.13
C THR A 561 -5.70 -9.34 -12.78
N THR A 562 -6.21 -8.15 -12.51
CA THR A 562 -6.74 -7.77 -11.18
C THR A 562 -8.25 -7.90 -11.05
N GLY A 563 -8.96 -8.01 -12.18
CA GLY A 563 -10.42 -7.97 -12.23
C GLY A 563 -11.00 -6.60 -11.87
N LEU A 564 -10.19 -5.56 -11.74
CA LEU A 564 -10.65 -4.21 -11.41
C LEU A 564 -11.28 -3.54 -12.64
N MET A 565 -12.43 -2.91 -12.46
CA MET A 565 -13.09 -2.14 -13.54
C MET A 565 -12.21 -0.97 -13.98
N LEU A 566 -12.04 -0.79 -15.27
CA LEU A 566 -11.23 0.25 -15.88
C LEU A 566 -12.04 1.51 -16.19
N TYR A 567 -11.40 2.67 -16.07
CA TYR A 567 -11.95 4.01 -16.32
C TYR A 567 -10.93 4.84 -17.12
N GLY A 568 -11.41 5.66 -18.05
CA GLY A 568 -10.55 6.51 -18.87
C GLY A 568 -9.80 5.75 -19.96
N GLU A 569 -8.60 6.20 -20.31
CA GLU A 569 -7.83 5.66 -21.42
C GLU A 569 -6.92 4.52 -20.96
N HIS A 570 -6.97 3.39 -21.66
CA HIS A 570 -6.13 2.21 -21.41
C HIS A 570 -5.59 1.60 -22.70
N VAL A 571 -4.39 1.05 -22.64
CA VAL A 571 -3.81 0.22 -23.71
C VAL A 571 -3.96 -1.24 -23.32
N ILE A 572 -4.71 -2.00 -24.12
CA ILE A 572 -4.98 -3.42 -23.90
C ILE A 572 -4.62 -4.16 -25.20
N ASN A 573 -3.68 -5.09 -25.15
CA ASN A 573 -3.22 -5.87 -26.31
C ASN A 573 -2.90 -4.99 -27.53
N ASP A 574 -2.12 -3.91 -27.34
CA ASP A 574 -1.74 -2.94 -28.37
C ASP A 574 -2.93 -2.19 -29.02
N ARG A 575 -4.10 -2.24 -28.40
CA ARG A 575 -5.29 -1.44 -28.75
C ARG A 575 -5.52 -0.36 -27.70
N LEU A 576 -5.99 0.79 -28.11
CA LEU A 576 -6.33 1.89 -27.23
C LEU A 576 -7.82 1.86 -26.94
N TYR A 577 -8.16 1.82 -25.66
CA TYR A 577 -9.54 1.80 -25.16
C TYR A 577 -9.84 3.06 -24.39
N TYR A 578 -11.12 3.44 -24.38
CA TYR A 578 -11.61 4.49 -23.49
C TYR A 578 -12.93 4.05 -22.84
N PHE A 579 -12.95 4.15 -21.51
CA PHE A 579 -14.10 3.86 -20.67
C PHE A 579 -14.55 5.13 -19.98
N ASP A 580 -15.86 5.34 -19.84
CA ASP A 580 -16.39 6.51 -19.16
C ASP A 580 -15.75 6.66 -17.77
N ILE A 581 -15.35 7.89 -17.45
CA ILE A 581 -14.61 8.17 -16.21
C ILE A 581 -15.46 8.11 -14.94
N TYR A 582 -16.80 8.11 -15.09
CA TYR A 582 -17.72 8.09 -13.96
C TYR A 582 -18.29 6.69 -13.69
N ASP A 583 -18.59 5.94 -14.73
CA ASP A 583 -19.30 4.68 -14.58
C ASP A 583 -18.65 3.48 -15.28
N GLY A 584 -17.49 3.67 -15.92
CA GLY A 584 -16.72 2.63 -16.60
C GLY A 584 -17.34 2.12 -17.90
N THR A 585 -18.41 2.75 -18.40
CA THR A 585 -19.05 2.30 -19.65
C THR A 585 -18.09 2.40 -20.82
N ALA A 586 -17.95 1.32 -21.59
CA ALA A 586 -17.20 1.31 -22.82
C ALA A 586 -17.83 2.27 -23.83
N ILE A 587 -17.05 3.19 -24.36
CA ILE A 587 -17.54 4.20 -25.29
C ILE A 587 -17.86 3.54 -26.66
N ASP A 588 -18.99 3.92 -27.23
CA ASP A 588 -19.39 3.53 -28.60
C ASP A 588 -19.72 4.78 -29.43
N GLY A 589 -19.30 4.77 -30.71
CA GLY A 589 -19.52 5.87 -31.64
C GLY A 589 -18.52 7.02 -31.43
N TRP A 590 -18.94 8.22 -31.85
CA TRP A 590 -18.10 9.42 -31.77
C TRP A 590 -17.94 9.89 -30.32
N TYR A 591 -16.72 10.04 -29.90
CA TYR A 591 -16.41 10.59 -28.58
C TYR A 591 -15.24 11.61 -28.64
N LYS A 592 -15.38 12.69 -27.86
CA LYS A 592 -14.43 13.80 -27.89
C LYS A 592 -13.51 13.78 -26.70
N ILE A 593 -12.21 13.66 -26.97
CA ILE A 593 -11.14 13.73 -25.95
C ILE A 593 -10.24 14.93 -26.28
N ASP A 594 -10.03 15.82 -25.35
CA ASP A 594 -9.16 17.00 -25.49
C ASP A 594 -9.47 17.85 -26.74
N GLY A 595 -10.73 17.93 -27.10
CA GLY A 595 -11.17 18.70 -28.26
C GLY A 595 -11.15 17.93 -29.60
N VAL A 596 -10.60 16.72 -29.64
CA VAL A 596 -10.46 15.87 -30.81
C VAL A 596 -11.49 14.77 -30.81
N MET A 597 -12.12 14.50 -31.97
CA MET A 597 -13.12 13.45 -32.14
C MET A 597 -12.48 12.14 -32.58
N TYR A 598 -12.88 11.06 -31.92
CA TYR A 598 -12.48 9.69 -32.25
C TYR A 598 -13.71 8.79 -32.31
N TRP A 599 -13.62 7.71 -33.08
CA TRP A 599 -14.67 6.69 -33.16
C TRP A 599 -14.28 5.48 -32.32
N TYR A 600 -15.21 5.04 -31.49
CA TYR A 600 -15.03 3.87 -30.63
C TYR A 600 -16.04 2.78 -30.94
N GLU A 601 -15.64 1.53 -30.77
CA GLU A 601 -16.49 0.35 -30.84
C GLU A 601 -16.20 -0.52 -29.61
N ASN A 602 -17.17 -0.67 -28.72
CA ASN A 602 -16.99 -1.37 -27.44
C ASN A 602 -15.79 -0.86 -26.62
N GLY A 603 -15.57 0.43 -26.58
CA GLY A 603 -14.46 1.07 -25.91
C GLY A 603 -13.18 1.13 -26.73
N GLU A 604 -12.97 0.32 -27.74
CA GLU A 604 -11.77 0.32 -28.56
C GLU A 604 -11.77 1.49 -29.55
N ARG A 605 -10.69 2.33 -29.52
CA ARG A 605 -10.48 3.38 -30.49
C ARG A 605 -10.20 2.77 -31.83
N GLN A 606 -11.03 3.09 -32.81
CA GLN A 606 -10.89 2.59 -34.15
C GLN A 606 -9.87 3.40 -34.97
N GLY A 607 -9.29 2.75 -35.98
CA GLY A 607 -8.33 3.37 -36.89
C GLY A 607 -6.93 3.56 -36.31
N TYR A 608 -6.61 3.02 -35.11
CA TYR A 608 -5.30 3.16 -34.50
C TYR A 608 -4.88 1.91 -33.72
N HIS A 609 -3.62 1.49 -33.92
CA HIS A 609 -2.96 0.45 -33.12
C HIS A 609 -1.68 1.04 -32.50
N VAL A 610 -1.46 0.82 -31.20
CA VAL A 610 -0.42 1.54 -30.47
C VAL A 610 0.94 1.14 -30.92
N ASN A 611 1.40 0.14 -31.30
CA ASN A 611 2.78 -0.20 -31.71
C ASN A 611 2.88 -0.72 -33.15
N ASP A 612 1.82 -0.58 -33.95
CA ASP A 612 1.80 -1.05 -35.34
C ASP A 612 1.83 0.11 -36.32
N THR A 613 3.03 0.45 -36.78
CA THR A 613 3.25 1.48 -37.78
C THR A 613 2.84 1.05 -39.19
N SER A 614 2.58 -0.23 -39.43
CA SER A 614 2.11 -0.75 -40.71
C SER A 614 0.59 -0.61 -40.87
N TYR A 615 -0.13 -0.54 -39.78
CA TYR A 615 -1.58 -0.35 -39.78
C TYR A 615 -1.96 1.03 -40.32
N ARG A 616 -2.77 1.06 -41.37
CA ARG A 616 -3.07 2.29 -42.15
C ARG A 616 -4.26 3.05 -41.60
N GLY A 617 -5.20 2.37 -40.97
CA GLY A 617 -6.43 2.97 -40.48
C GLY A 617 -7.68 2.14 -40.82
N LYS A 618 -8.84 2.70 -40.53
CA LYS A 618 -10.14 2.01 -40.73
C LYS A 618 -11.16 2.92 -41.40
N GLU A 619 -11.88 2.39 -42.37
CA GLU A 619 -13.07 3.04 -42.95
C GLU A 619 -14.30 2.66 -42.09
N ILE A 620 -15.09 3.64 -41.69
CA ILE A 620 -16.35 3.46 -40.98
C ILE A 620 -17.50 4.17 -41.67
N TYR A 621 -18.71 3.66 -41.47
CA TYR A 621 -19.94 4.34 -41.86
C TYR A 621 -20.70 4.78 -40.61
N ASP A 622 -20.98 6.07 -40.53
CA ASP A 622 -21.85 6.62 -39.49
C ASP A 622 -23.29 6.81 -39.98
N PRO A 623 -24.24 6.05 -39.46
CA PRO A 623 -25.64 6.16 -39.90
C PRO A 623 -26.28 7.49 -39.47
N LEU A 624 -25.77 8.17 -38.45
CA LEU A 624 -26.34 9.44 -37.99
C LEU A 624 -26.06 10.58 -38.96
N THR A 625 -24.84 10.60 -39.50
CA THR A 625 -24.44 11.59 -40.53
C THR A 625 -24.69 11.10 -41.95
N ASN A 626 -25.03 9.83 -42.10
CA ASN A 626 -25.17 9.13 -43.39
C ASN A 626 -23.91 9.27 -44.25
N ALA A 627 -22.72 9.17 -43.61
CA ALA A 627 -21.46 9.39 -44.26
C ALA A 627 -20.39 8.31 -43.91
N TRP A 628 -19.49 8.11 -44.85
CA TRP A 628 -18.29 7.30 -44.62
C TRP A 628 -17.13 8.17 -44.21
N TYR A 629 -16.33 7.70 -43.26
CA TYR A 629 -15.15 8.35 -42.70
C TYR A 629 -13.94 7.43 -42.81
N TRP A 630 -12.76 8.01 -42.96
CA TRP A 630 -11.48 7.29 -42.82
C TRP A 630 -10.83 7.70 -41.51
N LEU A 631 -10.63 6.73 -40.64
CA LEU A 631 -9.93 6.90 -39.36
C LEU A 631 -8.44 6.62 -39.61
N ASP A 632 -7.62 7.65 -39.58
CA ASP A 632 -6.21 7.63 -40.04
C ASP A 632 -5.27 7.23 -38.87
N SER A 633 -4.54 6.11 -39.03
CA SER A 633 -3.62 5.62 -38.00
C SER A 633 -2.45 6.58 -37.76
N VAL A 634 -1.97 7.30 -38.78
CA VAL A 634 -0.90 8.31 -38.64
C VAL A 634 -1.34 9.45 -37.72
N GLN A 635 -2.63 9.74 -37.69
CA GLN A 635 -3.24 10.73 -36.80
C GLN A 635 -3.90 10.10 -35.54
N LYS A 636 -3.42 8.94 -35.15
CA LYS A 636 -3.91 8.22 -33.96
C LYS A 636 -5.41 7.93 -33.98
N GLY A 637 -5.99 7.66 -35.15
CA GLY A 637 -7.39 7.28 -35.30
C GLY A 637 -8.37 8.46 -35.40
N THR A 638 -7.89 9.69 -35.64
CA THR A 638 -8.80 10.78 -36.03
C THR A 638 -9.25 10.60 -37.46
N PHE A 639 -10.40 11.18 -37.81
CA PHE A 639 -10.87 11.09 -39.18
C PHE A 639 -10.13 12.03 -40.12
N ALA A 640 -9.89 11.56 -41.34
CA ALA A 640 -9.25 12.34 -42.37
C ALA A 640 -10.17 13.45 -42.86
N THR A 641 -9.64 14.67 -43.03
CA THR A 641 -10.34 15.83 -43.64
C THR A 641 -9.54 16.40 -44.79
N SER A 642 -10.23 16.95 -45.80
CA SER A 642 -9.59 17.59 -46.96
C SER A 642 -8.47 16.75 -47.60
N LYS A 643 -8.68 15.42 -47.67
CA LYS A 643 -7.61 14.45 -48.00
C LYS A 643 -8.06 13.37 -48.96
N ASP A 644 -7.20 13.06 -49.92
CA ASP A 644 -7.33 11.86 -50.75
C ASP A 644 -6.67 10.66 -50.05
N VAL A 645 -7.36 9.53 -50.02
CA VAL A 645 -6.87 8.30 -49.38
C VAL A 645 -6.96 7.14 -50.34
N TYR A 646 -5.90 6.31 -50.41
CA TYR A 646 -5.86 5.11 -51.22
C TYR A 646 -6.27 3.90 -50.41
N LEU A 647 -7.46 3.36 -50.70
CA LEU A 647 -8.13 2.32 -49.92
C LEU A 647 -8.28 1.01 -50.68
N PRO A 648 -8.29 -0.14 -50.00
CA PRO A 648 -8.67 -1.40 -50.62
C PRO A 648 -10.14 -1.36 -51.10
N THR A 649 -10.40 -1.97 -52.25
CA THR A 649 -11.76 -2.09 -52.79
C THR A 649 -12.62 -3.10 -52.02
N ASN A 650 -11.97 -4.08 -51.36
CA ASN A 650 -12.59 -5.04 -50.43
C ASN A 650 -11.88 -4.99 -49.08
N THR A 651 -12.41 -4.17 -48.19
CA THR A 651 -11.85 -3.95 -46.85
C THR A 651 -11.87 -5.22 -46.00
N ALA A 652 -12.89 -6.07 -46.14
CA ALA A 652 -12.98 -7.31 -45.36
C ALA A 652 -11.91 -8.33 -45.75
N GLU A 653 -11.60 -8.43 -47.04
CA GLU A 653 -10.55 -9.31 -47.55
C GLU A 653 -9.15 -8.77 -47.17
N TYR A 654 -8.99 -7.45 -47.21
CA TYR A 654 -7.75 -6.78 -46.80
C TYR A 654 -7.46 -7.02 -45.29
N ILE A 655 -8.42 -6.80 -44.40
CA ILE A 655 -8.25 -7.01 -42.95
C ILE A 655 -7.95 -8.46 -42.60
N LYS A 656 -8.47 -9.42 -43.40
CA LYS A 656 -8.26 -10.83 -43.12
C LYS A 656 -6.80 -11.24 -43.35
N ASP A 657 -6.13 -10.71 -44.37
CA ASP A 657 -4.73 -10.96 -44.69
C ASP A 657 -4.17 -9.84 -45.55
N GLU A 658 -3.63 -8.81 -44.93
CA GLU A 658 -3.04 -7.64 -45.61
C GLU A 658 -1.91 -8.02 -46.52
N ALA A 659 -1.08 -8.98 -46.13
CA ALA A 659 0.08 -9.42 -46.90
C ALA A 659 -0.34 -10.14 -48.19
N ALA A 660 -1.36 -11.00 -48.09
CA ALA A 660 -1.89 -11.71 -49.26
C ALA A 660 -2.72 -10.80 -50.19
N TYR A 661 -3.35 -9.76 -49.65
CA TYR A 661 -4.10 -8.80 -50.44
C TYR A 661 -3.21 -8.05 -51.40
N GLY A 662 -2.04 -7.64 -50.94
CA GLY A 662 -1.00 -7.00 -51.74
C GLY A 662 -1.38 -5.63 -52.28
N MET A 663 -0.53 -5.08 -53.18
CA MET A 663 -0.66 -3.73 -53.73
C MET A 663 -1.05 -3.74 -55.24
N ASP A 664 -1.76 -4.76 -55.70
CA ASP A 664 -2.32 -4.77 -57.04
C ASP A 664 -3.26 -3.57 -57.25
N PRO A 665 -2.95 -2.61 -58.18
CA PRO A 665 -3.77 -1.41 -58.36
C PRO A 665 -5.26 -1.67 -58.61
N SER A 666 -5.62 -2.80 -59.19
CA SER A 666 -7.02 -3.17 -59.46
C SER A 666 -7.81 -3.47 -58.20
N LYS A 667 -7.12 -3.77 -57.10
CA LYS A 667 -7.71 -4.03 -55.78
C LYS A 667 -7.78 -2.78 -54.91
N TRP A 668 -7.36 -1.62 -55.42
CA TRP A 668 -7.29 -0.38 -54.66
C TRP A 668 -8.04 0.74 -55.38
N LYS A 669 -8.57 1.70 -54.60
CA LYS A 669 -9.28 2.87 -55.10
C LYS A 669 -8.81 4.14 -54.41
N TRP A 670 -8.76 5.25 -55.11
CA TRP A 670 -8.65 6.56 -54.51
C TRP A 670 -10.05 7.04 -54.11
N VAL A 671 -10.18 7.57 -52.88
CA VAL A 671 -11.37 8.23 -52.40
C VAL A 671 -10.97 9.60 -51.84
N ARG A 672 -11.92 10.53 -51.74
CA ARG A 672 -11.69 11.87 -51.18
C ARG A 672 -12.62 12.12 -50.01
N TYR A 673 -12.07 12.71 -48.94
CA TYR A 673 -12.82 13.17 -47.80
C TYR A 673 -12.87 14.69 -47.79
N ASP A 674 -14.03 15.27 -47.50
CA ASP A 674 -14.27 16.71 -47.42
C ASP A 674 -13.73 17.32 -46.11
N ASP A 675 -14.00 18.62 -45.89
CA ASP A 675 -13.56 19.34 -44.71
C ASP A 675 -14.24 18.86 -43.42
N TYR A 676 -15.36 18.13 -43.55
CA TYR A 676 -16.08 17.51 -42.46
C TYR A 676 -15.72 16.03 -42.22
N GLY A 677 -14.84 15.49 -43.07
CA GLY A 677 -14.42 14.08 -43.06
C GLY A 677 -15.38 13.14 -43.79
N HIS A 678 -16.38 13.66 -44.48
CA HIS A 678 -17.30 12.83 -45.26
C HIS A 678 -16.69 12.38 -46.59
N MET A 679 -16.84 11.11 -46.92
CA MET A 679 -16.44 10.61 -48.24
C MET A 679 -17.27 11.31 -49.33
N ILE A 680 -16.57 11.93 -50.27
CA ILE A 680 -17.20 12.59 -51.41
C ILE A 680 -17.71 11.55 -52.40
N LYS A 681 -18.90 11.76 -52.90
CA LYS A 681 -19.54 10.99 -53.97
C LYS A 681 -20.11 11.93 -55.03
N GLY A 682 -20.09 11.51 -56.31
CA GLY A 682 -20.52 12.33 -57.41
C GLY A 682 -19.49 13.39 -57.83
N TRP A 683 -19.98 14.45 -58.49
CA TRP A 683 -19.13 15.53 -58.99
C TRP A 683 -18.55 16.38 -57.84
N ASN A 684 -17.21 16.66 -57.96
CA ASN A 684 -16.51 17.51 -57.00
C ASN A 684 -15.53 18.39 -57.74
N THR A 685 -15.56 19.71 -57.53
CA THR A 685 -14.64 20.67 -58.09
C THR A 685 -13.86 21.38 -57.04
N ASN A 686 -12.54 21.45 -57.19
CA ASN A 686 -11.65 22.20 -56.29
C ASN A 686 -10.64 23.02 -57.13
N ALA A 687 -9.64 23.63 -56.48
CA ALA A 687 -8.61 24.44 -57.13
C ALA A 687 -7.77 23.68 -58.17
N ASN A 688 -7.70 22.35 -58.10
CA ASN A 688 -6.92 21.50 -58.98
C ASN A 688 -7.72 20.96 -60.19
N GLY A 689 -9.05 21.11 -60.18
CA GLY A 689 -9.90 20.65 -61.27
C GLY A 689 -11.23 20.05 -60.84
N THR A 690 -11.94 19.48 -61.80
CA THR A 690 -13.20 18.78 -61.59
C THR A 690 -12.98 17.27 -61.61
N TYR A 691 -13.54 16.58 -60.66
CA TYR A 691 -13.43 15.14 -60.43
C TYR A 691 -14.82 14.51 -60.36
N TYR A 692 -14.88 13.20 -60.51
CA TYR A 692 -16.08 12.43 -60.22
C TYR A 692 -15.74 11.25 -59.33
N PHE A 693 -16.55 11.02 -58.35
CA PHE A 693 -16.44 9.90 -57.42
C PHE A 693 -17.63 9.00 -57.56
N ASP A 694 -17.44 7.70 -57.68
CA ASP A 694 -18.51 6.73 -57.84
C ASP A 694 -19.55 6.87 -56.72
N LEU A 695 -20.81 6.86 -57.05
CA LEU A 695 -21.90 7.13 -56.11
C LEU A 695 -22.07 6.05 -55.02
N ILE A 696 -21.58 4.84 -55.31
CA ILE A 696 -21.71 3.70 -54.38
C ILE A 696 -20.40 3.57 -53.60
N THR A 697 -19.31 3.45 -54.29
CA THR A 697 -18.01 3.07 -53.71
C THR A 697 -17.14 4.26 -53.33
N GLY A 698 -17.46 5.47 -53.77
CA GLY A 698 -16.60 6.66 -53.59
C GLY A 698 -15.30 6.61 -54.40
N ALA A 699 -15.14 5.64 -55.31
CA ALA A 699 -13.92 5.52 -56.12
C ALA A 699 -13.76 6.70 -57.07
N MET A 700 -12.58 7.34 -57.10
CA MET A 700 -12.25 8.41 -58.02
C MET A 700 -12.23 7.86 -59.47
N ALA A 701 -12.97 8.50 -60.35
CA ALA A 701 -13.01 8.18 -61.76
C ALA A 701 -11.63 8.47 -62.40
N LYS A 702 -11.18 7.54 -63.25
CA LYS A 702 -9.94 7.62 -64.06
C LYS A 702 -10.20 7.03 -65.42
N GLY A 703 -9.56 7.58 -66.44
CA GLY A 703 -9.77 7.16 -67.81
C GLY A 703 -11.16 7.53 -68.33
N ASN A 704 -11.71 6.70 -69.22
CA ASN A 704 -13.06 6.92 -69.79
C ASN A 704 -14.12 6.33 -68.88
N VAL A 705 -15.00 7.17 -68.33
CA VAL A 705 -16.10 6.78 -67.44
C VAL A 705 -17.43 7.32 -67.99
N THR A 706 -18.44 6.47 -68.11
CA THR A 706 -19.77 6.89 -68.54
C THR A 706 -20.63 7.23 -67.34
N ILE A 707 -21.12 8.48 -67.25
CA ILE A 707 -21.93 9.00 -66.16
C ILE A 707 -23.22 9.54 -66.81
N ASP A 708 -24.36 9.05 -66.36
CA ASP A 708 -25.71 9.42 -66.90
C ASP A 708 -25.80 9.36 -68.43
N GLY A 709 -25.15 8.37 -69.06
CA GLY A 709 -25.13 8.14 -70.47
C GLY A 709 -24.15 9.00 -71.29
N VAL A 710 -23.37 9.86 -70.64
CA VAL A 710 -22.32 10.69 -71.26
C VAL A 710 -20.97 10.14 -70.82
N THR A 711 -20.04 9.93 -71.82
CA THR A 711 -18.69 9.50 -71.52
C THR A 711 -17.79 10.70 -71.29
N TYR A 712 -17.16 10.72 -70.11
CA TYR A 712 -16.18 11.72 -69.71
C TYR A 712 -14.78 11.08 -69.69
N HIS A 713 -13.77 11.88 -69.96
CA HIS A 713 -12.36 11.45 -69.88
C HIS A 713 -11.71 12.09 -68.69
N PHE A 714 -11.24 11.28 -67.75
CA PHE A 714 -10.49 11.71 -66.59
C PHE A 714 -9.01 11.33 -66.71
N ASP A 715 -8.11 12.21 -66.28
CA ASP A 715 -6.68 11.91 -66.29
C ASP A 715 -6.37 10.65 -65.44
N GLU A 716 -5.60 9.74 -65.99
CA GLU A 716 -5.33 8.42 -65.42
C GLU A 716 -4.51 8.51 -64.14
N THR A 717 -3.77 9.59 -63.93
CA THR A 717 -2.93 9.80 -62.74
C THR A 717 -3.66 10.64 -61.70
N SER A 718 -4.11 11.83 -62.07
CA SER A 718 -4.70 12.83 -61.16
C SER A 718 -6.20 12.66 -60.94
N GLY A 719 -6.92 12.02 -61.89
CA GLY A 719 -8.38 11.91 -61.85
C GLY A 719 -9.10 13.21 -62.23
N VAL A 720 -8.41 14.21 -62.77
CA VAL A 720 -9.00 15.47 -63.22
C VAL A 720 -9.70 15.28 -64.56
N LEU A 721 -10.90 15.83 -64.70
CA LEU A 721 -11.65 15.85 -65.96
C LEU A 721 -10.87 16.64 -66.99
N GLN A 722 -10.67 16.04 -68.16
CA GLN A 722 -9.90 16.59 -69.30
C GLN A 722 -10.85 17.36 -70.24
#